data_ef82e681a3de7e1107b700b9c26f75db
#
_entry.id   ef82e681a3de7e1107b700b9c26f75db
#
_cell.length_a   1.000
_cell.length_b   1.000
_cell.length_c   1.000
_cell.angle_alpha   90.00
_cell.angle_beta   90.00
_cell.angle_gamma   90.00
#
_symmetry.space_group_name_H-M   'P 1'
#
loop_
_entity.id
_entity.type
_entity.pdbx_description
1 polymer ?
#
loop_
_entity_poly.entity_id
_entity_poly.type
_entity_poly.pdbx_seq_one_letter_code
_entity_poly.pdbx_strand_id
1 'polypeptide(L)'
;MVKDKKKGKVTYTFNGEGKRRNVFGKLLVIAIFVIVIVGRSVGFLTDWMWFRELGFTRVFWTQLATELKLGIVIFLISGLLVRVYLNSLRKGYFSKIESHEIPDMHKLNVLSWVISVIFGAVAAFVSATSTWQSFLMFANSSKFGLKDPIFGLDISFYVFKLEFLTKLNSIAIFVIVGVVIVTLIYYAVLLSVRKPDIFDKKDVFEDLEADDAEKEAQAGDETSADDEVRKGRPDNSIPFGKRDPVDDVARVIKGFSDKAKEQAKKRRENKREINRSNVDHLFSLASGKAMILGVVFYVMLGIHFVLKQFTLLHAHTGTVYGAGFTDIAITQKVYLLVMILAVVGAITLVRHVHKKEYLKLARVPMLIIGVLFLGTILKVGVQSLIVAPDEINKESKYIKKNIQYTNHAYGLDKVKVDSFAAQNNLTAADIASNKPTISNIRINDYEPVKDYYNQTQSIRQYYDFKDVDVDRYDINGSETQVYLSAREINEAKISDTWINKHLKYTHGYGVALSKVNSVTASGQPDVLVKNIPPESNIPEIKIKRPEIYFGELTNNYIIVNGDEQEFDYPDGNNNKYTKYKGKAGIKLGIVSRLLFSIREGSMQMLVSRNINSDSRIIINRNILERANKILPHLEYEKDPYMTIVDGKLYWVIDAYTTSSNYPYSEPYSGQIGTTNYIRNSIKVVVDAYNGDVNYYVVDDKDPIAKTYAKIYPTLFKGKDKIPAGLKKHFKYPSTLLNIQAGAYTKYHMNEVKVFYQKEDLWDIANQIYGTKERPMSSSFFIFNLPGEKREEFINMIPFTPKSKQNMTAIMMARNDGDEYGKLVVYKFPKNKTVYGPMQVEAQIDQNSEIAKEFSLWNSSGTTYKRGDMFIIPVNNSIMYVEPVYLEASNQAIPEVKRVIVAYGDKIAYASTLDEALENLFGDGAGNSGSVSSNSSGGSSGASGSSNQKELIGKAKEAYDNAVKAQKNGDWKAYGEYLDELSGYLDQLAG
;
A
#
# COMPACT_ATOMS: atom_id res chain seq x y z
N MET A 1 -70.11 54.18 19.85
CA MET A 1 -69.78 55.15 20.88
C MET A 1 -69.93 54.47 22.23
N VAL A 2 -68.98 54.55 23.02
CA VAL A 2 -68.72 54.38 24.46
C VAL A 2 -67.55 53.34 24.64
N LYS A 3 -66.48 53.90 25.08
CA LYS A 3 -65.30 53.26 25.63
C LYS A 3 -65.63 52.56 26.96
N ASP A 4 -65.05 51.35 27.16
CA ASP A 4 -64.62 51.01 28.49
C ASP A 4 -63.26 50.25 28.44
N LYS A 5 -62.28 50.78 29.17
CA LYS A 5 -60.99 50.26 29.45
C LYS A 5 -61.04 49.21 30.52
N LYS A 6 -60.66 47.95 30.24
CA LYS A 6 -60.19 47.04 31.28
C LYS A 6 -58.90 46.40 30.90
N LYS A 7 -57.88 46.56 31.73
CA LYS A 7 -56.57 45.91 31.65
C LYS A 7 -56.76 44.39 31.60
N GLY A 8 -56.41 43.74 30.45
CA GLY A 8 -56.32 42.31 30.34
C GLY A 8 -54.88 41.86 30.12
N LYS A 9 -54.40 41.01 31.03
CA LYS A 9 -53.17 40.24 30.88
C LYS A 9 -53.29 39.38 29.61
N VAL A 10 -52.35 39.60 28.67
CA VAL A 10 -52.20 38.69 27.51
C VAL A 10 -51.40 37.48 27.98
N THR A 11 -52.11 36.38 28.16
CA THR A 11 -51.51 35.07 28.41
C THR A 11 -51.29 34.45 27.03
N TYR A 12 -50.01 34.33 26.61
CA TYR A 12 -49.64 33.53 25.42
C TYR A 12 -49.78 32.06 25.77
N THR A 13 -50.85 31.41 25.31
CA THR A 13 -50.96 29.95 25.25
C THR A 13 -50.18 29.45 24.07
N PHE A 14 -49.02 28.85 24.31
CA PHE A 14 -48.30 28.08 23.31
C PHE A 14 -49.13 26.82 23.01
N ASN A 15 -49.80 26.80 21.86
CA ASN A 15 -50.43 25.61 21.31
C ASN A 15 -49.37 24.55 20.92
N GLY A 16 -49.63 23.34 21.36
CA GLY A 16 -48.75 22.17 21.31
C GLY A 16 -48.41 21.56 19.92
N GLU A 17 -47.83 22.30 18.99
CA GLU A 17 -47.28 21.73 17.75
C GLU A 17 -45.81 21.32 17.85
N GLY A 18 -45.06 21.68 18.90
CA GLY A 18 -43.65 21.36 19.09
C GLY A 18 -43.39 19.89 19.44
N LYS A 19 -44.36 19.11 19.94
CA LYS A 19 -44.14 17.71 20.34
C LYS A 19 -44.11 16.73 19.14
N ARG A 20 -44.85 17.00 18.03
CA ARG A 20 -44.86 16.12 16.85
C ARG A 20 -43.56 16.17 16.04
N ARG A 21 -42.91 17.31 15.92
CA ARG A 21 -41.62 17.47 15.21
C ARG A 21 -40.48 16.69 15.85
N ASN A 22 -40.44 16.61 17.19
CA ASN A 22 -39.40 15.86 17.90
C ASN A 22 -39.56 14.34 17.83
N VAL A 23 -40.78 13.83 17.60
CA VAL A 23 -41.04 12.39 17.46
C VAL A 23 -40.58 11.91 16.08
N PHE A 24 -40.85 12.65 15.01
CA PHE A 24 -40.42 12.29 13.66
C PHE A 24 -38.88 12.30 13.55
N GLY A 25 -38.20 13.30 14.11
CA GLY A 25 -36.73 13.35 14.17
C GLY A 25 -36.13 12.16 14.95
N LYS A 26 -36.74 11.78 16.07
CA LYS A 26 -36.33 10.61 16.85
C LYS A 26 -36.55 9.30 16.10
N LEU A 27 -37.70 9.16 15.43
CA LEU A 27 -37.99 7.98 14.60
C LEU A 27 -37.06 7.87 13.41
N LEU A 28 -36.71 8.99 12.77
CA LEU A 28 -35.75 9.02 11.66
C LEU A 28 -34.34 8.58 12.15
N VAL A 29 -33.88 9.09 13.29
CA VAL A 29 -32.59 8.67 13.87
C VAL A 29 -32.59 7.19 14.26
N ILE A 30 -33.68 6.70 14.84
CA ILE A 30 -33.84 5.27 15.15
C ILE A 30 -33.86 4.43 13.86
N ALA A 31 -34.58 4.88 12.83
CA ALA A 31 -34.63 4.18 11.55
C ALA A 31 -33.26 4.10 10.88
N ILE A 32 -32.50 5.21 10.84
CA ILE A 32 -31.11 5.24 10.33
C ILE A 32 -30.23 4.28 11.14
N PHE A 33 -30.34 4.31 12.47
CA PHE A 33 -29.57 3.43 13.35
C PHE A 33 -29.89 1.95 13.11
N VAL A 34 -31.17 1.61 12.92
CA VAL A 34 -31.63 0.24 12.58
C VAL A 34 -31.07 -0.18 11.22
N ILE A 35 -31.14 0.69 10.19
CA ILE A 35 -30.60 0.41 8.85
C ILE A 35 -29.09 0.13 8.93
N VAL A 36 -28.34 0.93 9.68
CA VAL A 36 -26.89 0.73 9.86
C VAL A 36 -26.60 -0.58 10.59
N ILE A 37 -27.35 -0.91 11.64
CA ILE A 37 -27.18 -2.18 12.35
C ILE A 37 -27.51 -3.37 11.45
N VAL A 38 -28.63 -3.32 10.73
CA VAL A 38 -29.01 -4.39 9.79
C VAL A 38 -27.94 -4.56 8.71
N GLY A 39 -27.50 -3.47 8.07
CA GLY A 39 -26.44 -3.52 7.03
C GLY A 39 -25.14 -4.13 7.57
N ARG A 40 -24.70 -3.73 8.76
CA ARG A 40 -23.50 -4.30 9.43
C ARG A 40 -23.68 -5.77 9.79
N SER A 41 -24.86 -6.15 10.26
CA SER A 41 -25.18 -7.54 10.61
C SER A 41 -25.24 -8.44 9.38
N VAL A 42 -25.82 -7.96 8.27
CA VAL A 42 -25.85 -8.67 6.99
C VAL A 42 -24.42 -8.88 6.46
N GLY A 43 -23.61 -7.82 6.43
CA GLY A 43 -22.19 -7.92 6.03
C GLY A 43 -21.45 -8.96 6.87
N PHE A 44 -21.58 -8.90 8.18
CA PHE A 44 -20.96 -9.86 9.11
C PHE A 44 -21.38 -11.30 8.86
N LEU A 45 -22.67 -11.57 8.73
CA LEU A 45 -23.21 -12.92 8.52
C LEU A 45 -22.78 -13.49 7.16
N THR A 46 -22.82 -12.68 6.10
CA THR A 46 -22.42 -13.12 4.76
C THR A 46 -20.91 -13.35 4.66
N ASP A 47 -20.09 -12.55 5.33
CA ASP A 47 -18.64 -12.78 5.41
C ASP A 47 -18.32 -14.04 6.22
N TRP A 48 -19.01 -14.26 7.35
CA TRP A 48 -18.86 -15.52 8.10
C TRP A 48 -19.25 -16.73 7.26
N MET A 49 -20.34 -16.67 6.46
CA MET A 49 -20.72 -17.74 5.55
C MET A 49 -19.65 -18.02 4.50
N TRP A 50 -19.02 -16.96 3.97
CA TRP A 50 -17.96 -17.08 2.98
C TRP A 50 -16.67 -17.67 3.58
N PHE A 51 -16.23 -17.22 4.76
CA PHE A 51 -15.09 -17.84 5.45
C PHE A 51 -15.34 -19.29 5.82
N ARG A 52 -16.59 -19.65 6.11
CA ARG A 52 -16.99 -21.02 6.36
C ARG A 52 -16.95 -21.87 5.10
N GLU A 53 -17.38 -21.35 3.98
CA GLU A 53 -17.32 -22.01 2.67
C GLU A 53 -15.87 -22.35 2.29
N LEU A 54 -14.91 -21.42 2.54
CA LEU A 54 -13.48 -21.59 2.29
C LEU A 54 -12.77 -22.51 3.29
N GLY A 55 -13.41 -22.86 4.41
CA GLY A 55 -12.76 -23.58 5.52
C GLY A 55 -11.89 -22.71 6.41
N PHE A 56 -11.92 -21.38 6.27
CA PHE A 56 -11.11 -20.41 7.03
C PHE A 56 -11.86 -19.75 8.19
N THR A 57 -12.85 -20.43 8.76
CA THR A 57 -13.66 -19.91 9.88
C THR A 57 -12.77 -19.46 11.06
N ARG A 58 -11.65 -20.17 11.32
CA ARG A 58 -10.73 -19.81 12.40
C ARG A 58 -10.04 -18.47 12.16
N VAL A 59 -9.70 -18.15 10.92
CA VAL A 59 -9.11 -16.84 10.53
C VAL A 59 -10.08 -15.72 10.87
N PHE A 60 -11.34 -15.85 10.44
CA PHE A 60 -12.41 -14.91 10.74
C PHE A 60 -12.59 -14.68 12.26
N TRP A 61 -12.68 -15.77 13.04
CA TRP A 61 -12.86 -15.67 14.49
C TRP A 61 -11.61 -15.17 15.22
N THR A 62 -10.40 -15.35 14.71
CA THR A 62 -9.17 -14.87 15.36
C THR A 62 -9.18 -13.35 15.50
N GLN A 63 -9.55 -12.63 14.44
CA GLN A 63 -9.69 -11.18 14.49
C GLN A 63 -10.79 -10.76 15.50
N LEU A 64 -12.01 -11.23 15.27
CA LEU A 64 -13.18 -10.84 16.08
C LEU A 64 -13.02 -11.19 17.54
N ALA A 65 -12.51 -12.39 17.86
CA ALA A 65 -12.29 -12.81 19.24
C ALA A 65 -11.22 -11.94 19.92
N THR A 66 -10.19 -11.50 19.18
CA THR A 66 -9.16 -10.63 19.72
C THR A 66 -9.70 -9.22 19.95
N GLU A 67 -10.43 -8.66 19.01
CA GLU A 67 -11.10 -7.36 19.18
C GLU A 67 -12.06 -7.37 20.37
N LEU A 68 -12.86 -8.44 20.50
CA LEU A 68 -13.82 -8.58 21.60
C LEU A 68 -13.11 -8.73 22.95
N LYS A 69 -12.08 -9.58 23.05
CA LYS A 69 -11.29 -9.76 24.28
C LYS A 69 -10.66 -8.45 24.74
N LEU A 70 -9.99 -7.74 23.83
CA LEU A 70 -9.40 -6.44 24.12
C LEU A 70 -10.47 -5.40 24.46
N GLY A 71 -11.55 -5.37 23.69
CA GLY A 71 -12.68 -4.46 23.91
C GLY A 71 -13.34 -4.66 25.28
N ILE A 72 -13.62 -5.89 25.69
CA ILE A 72 -14.18 -6.18 27.01
C ILE A 72 -13.25 -5.72 28.13
N VAL A 73 -11.96 -6.02 28.04
CA VAL A 73 -10.97 -5.60 29.06
C VAL A 73 -10.91 -4.07 29.15
N ILE A 74 -10.82 -3.38 28.02
CA ILE A 74 -10.74 -1.91 27.97
C ILE A 74 -12.06 -1.30 28.46
N PHE A 75 -13.21 -1.85 28.07
CA PHE A 75 -14.53 -1.42 28.53
C PHE A 75 -14.65 -1.48 30.05
N LEU A 76 -14.31 -2.64 30.63
CA LEU A 76 -14.40 -2.85 32.07
C LEU A 76 -13.45 -1.93 32.84
N ILE A 77 -12.20 -1.82 32.40
CA ILE A 77 -11.20 -0.98 33.07
C ILE A 77 -11.59 0.50 32.96
N SER A 78 -11.84 1.02 31.76
CA SER A 78 -12.14 2.44 31.57
C SER A 78 -13.52 2.83 32.11
N GLY A 79 -14.54 1.99 31.93
CA GLY A 79 -15.87 2.23 32.44
C GLY A 79 -15.92 2.20 33.98
N LEU A 80 -15.28 1.20 34.62
CA LEU A 80 -15.20 1.13 36.07
C LEU A 80 -14.38 2.27 36.66
N LEU A 81 -13.25 2.62 36.03
CA LEU A 81 -12.42 3.75 36.42
C LEU A 81 -13.23 5.05 36.40
N VAL A 82 -13.93 5.35 35.30
CA VAL A 82 -14.77 6.54 35.20
C VAL A 82 -15.92 6.49 36.21
N ARG A 83 -16.53 5.32 36.42
CA ARG A 83 -17.62 5.15 37.42
C ARG A 83 -17.18 5.44 38.85
N VAL A 84 -16.04 4.87 39.27
CA VAL A 84 -15.46 5.11 40.59
C VAL A 84 -15.05 6.58 40.73
N TYR A 85 -14.45 7.12 39.67
CA TYR A 85 -14.02 8.51 39.63
C TYR A 85 -15.20 9.51 39.75
N LEU A 86 -16.28 9.35 38.94
CA LEU A 86 -17.45 10.20 39.00
C LEU A 86 -18.18 10.09 40.33
N ASN A 87 -18.27 8.89 40.91
CA ASN A 87 -18.83 8.71 42.26
C ASN A 87 -18.01 9.43 43.33
N SER A 88 -16.67 9.38 43.21
CA SER A 88 -15.77 10.14 44.11
C SER A 88 -15.89 11.67 43.91
N LEU A 89 -16.05 12.14 42.65
CA LEU A 89 -16.33 13.55 42.37
C LEU A 89 -17.64 14.01 43.03
N ARG A 90 -18.70 13.26 42.80
CA ARG A 90 -20.04 13.55 43.36
C ARG A 90 -20.01 13.63 44.87
N LYS A 91 -19.44 12.59 45.54
CA LYS A 91 -19.34 12.58 47.01
C LYS A 91 -18.56 13.76 47.52
N GLY A 92 -17.40 14.08 46.90
CA GLY A 92 -16.59 15.24 47.28
C GLY A 92 -17.31 16.58 47.08
N TYR A 93 -18.07 16.73 45.98
CA TYR A 93 -18.82 17.93 45.68
C TYR A 93 -19.89 18.20 46.78
N PHE A 94 -20.77 17.20 47.07
CA PHE A 94 -21.82 17.34 48.01
C PHE A 94 -21.37 17.41 49.49
N SER A 95 -20.16 16.95 49.82
CA SER A 95 -19.61 17.06 51.19
C SER A 95 -19.03 18.42 51.50
N LYS A 96 -18.74 19.27 50.51
CA LYS A 96 -18.06 20.55 50.70
C LYS A 96 -18.88 21.78 50.28
N ILE A 97 -19.91 21.58 49.47
CA ILE A 97 -20.80 22.65 49.03
C ILE A 97 -22.13 22.57 49.75
N GLU A 98 -22.41 23.60 50.58
CA GLU A 98 -23.66 23.74 51.30
C GLU A 98 -24.74 24.34 50.38
N SER A 99 -25.98 23.81 50.45
CA SER A 99 -27.13 24.31 49.72
C SER A 99 -28.40 23.81 50.40
N HIS A 100 -29.45 24.60 50.32
CA HIS A 100 -30.73 24.32 50.93
C HIS A 100 -31.60 23.32 50.14
N GLU A 101 -31.22 22.98 48.90
CA GLU A 101 -31.98 22.02 48.07
C GLU A 101 -31.40 20.60 48.18
N ILE A 102 -32.27 19.60 48.36
CA ILE A 102 -31.92 18.19 48.37
C ILE A 102 -31.90 17.71 46.92
N PRO A 103 -30.72 17.36 46.35
CA PRO A 103 -30.63 16.90 44.97
C PRO A 103 -31.20 15.48 44.81
N ASP A 104 -31.80 15.21 43.64
CA ASP A 104 -32.21 13.87 43.27
C ASP A 104 -30.99 12.95 43.00
N MET A 105 -30.54 12.32 44.08
CA MET A 105 -29.37 11.44 44.06
C MET A 105 -29.53 10.23 43.15
N HIS A 106 -30.77 9.80 42.89
CA HIS A 106 -31.02 8.68 41.97
C HIS A 106 -30.73 9.05 40.53
N LYS A 107 -31.23 10.21 40.03
CA LYS A 107 -30.95 10.70 38.68
C LYS A 107 -29.48 10.92 38.43
N LEU A 108 -28.74 11.52 39.37
CA LEU A 108 -27.28 11.72 39.27
C LEU A 108 -26.52 10.38 39.26
N ASN A 109 -27.00 9.37 39.98
CA ASN A 109 -26.39 8.06 39.97
C ASN A 109 -26.61 7.36 38.62
N VAL A 110 -27.84 7.41 38.10
CA VAL A 110 -28.14 6.88 36.75
C VAL A 110 -27.30 7.60 35.69
N LEU A 111 -27.23 8.95 35.73
CA LEU A 111 -26.41 9.72 34.77
C LEU A 111 -24.94 9.32 34.81
N SER A 112 -24.35 9.15 36.00
CA SER A 112 -22.95 8.72 36.11
C SER A 112 -22.71 7.29 35.63
N TRP A 113 -23.72 6.39 35.74
CA TRP A 113 -23.65 5.08 35.09
C TRP A 113 -23.70 5.19 33.57
N VAL A 114 -24.62 5.98 33.03
CA VAL A 114 -24.76 6.20 31.57
C VAL A 114 -23.48 6.77 31.00
N ILE A 115 -22.92 7.81 31.62
CA ILE A 115 -21.64 8.40 31.17
C ILE A 115 -20.52 7.35 31.19
N SER A 116 -20.41 6.57 32.27
CA SER A 116 -19.36 5.55 32.40
C SER A 116 -19.49 4.43 31.37
N VAL A 117 -20.69 3.98 31.06
CA VAL A 117 -20.94 2.95 30.04
C VAL A 117 -20.65 3.48 28.64
N ILE A 118 -21.11 4.69 28.32
CA ILE A 118 -20.84 5.33 27.01
C ILE A 118 -19.32 5.53 26.84
N PHE A 119 -18.67 6.10 27.85
CA PHE A 119 -17.21 6.31 27.81
C PHE A 119 -16.46 4.99 27.64
N GLY A 120 -16.80 3.97 28.42
CA GLY A 120 -16.22 2.63 28.31
C GLY A 120 -16.42 2.02 26.94
N ALA A 121 -17.63 2.14 26.36
CA ALA A 121 -17.93 1.63 25.03
C ALA A 121 -17.14 2.35 23.92
N VAL A 122 -17.04 3.67 23.97
CA VAL A 122 -16.24 4.45 23.02
C VAL A 122 -14.75 4.11 23.14
N ALA A 123 -14.22 4.09 24.35
CA ALA A 123 -12.83 3.74 24.59
C ALA A 123 -12.51 2.31 24.12
N ALA A 124 -13.40 1.35 24.40
CA ALA A 124 -13.26 -0.04 23.97
C ALA A 124 -13.27 -0.15 22.44
N PHE A 125 -14.25 0.46 21.78
CA PHE A 125 -14.40 0.38 20.33
C PHE A 125 -13.18 0.98 19.61
N VAL A 126 -12.82 2.22 19.91
CA VAL A 126 -11.68 2.91 19.26
C VAL A 126 -10.37 2.17 19.53
N SER A 127 -10.16 1.71 20.75
CA SER A 127 -8.89 1.05 21.10
C SER A 127 -8.80 -0.37 20.56
N ALA A 128 -9.85 -1.19 20.67
CA ALA A 128 -9.81 -2.58 20.23
C ALA A 128 -9.61 -2.69 18.71
N THR A 129 -10.36 -1.91 17.92
CA THR A 129 -10.25 -1.91 16.46
C THR A 129 -8.89 -1.44 15.94
N SER A 130 -8.22 -0.53 16.66
CA SER A 130 -6.91 0.00 16.25
C SER A 130 -5.72 -0.84 16.72
N THR A 131 -5.90 -1.74 17.69
CA THR A 131 -4.77 -2.41 18.36
C THR A 131 -4.74 -3.93 18.26
N TRP A 132 -5.83 -4.58 17.82
CA TRP A 132 -5.94 -6.04 17.83
C TRP A 132 -4.81 -6.74 17.08
N GLN A 133 -4.43 -6.23 15.89
CA GLN A 133 -3.35 -6.79 15.07
C GLN A 133 -1.99 -6.65 15.75
N SER A 134 -1.65 -5.43 16.21
CA SER A 134 -0.38 -5.18 16.91
C SER A 134 -0.28 -5.97 18.21
N PHE A 135 -1.41 -6.25 18.89
CA PHE A 135 -1.46 -7.18 20.03
C PHE A 135 -1.13 -8.61 19.61
N LEU A 136 -1.73 -9.13 18.54
CA LEU A 136 -1.43 -10.49 18.05
C LEU A 136 0.04 -10.65 17.64
N MET A 137 0.59 -9.63 16.94
CA MET A 137 2.00 -9.60 16.57
C MET A 137 2.91 -9.55 17.82
N PHE A 138 2.55 -8.75 18.82
CA PHE A 138 3.27 -8.69 20.10
C PHE A 138 3.29 -10.05 20.81
N ALA A 139 2.11 -10.68 20.94
CA ALA A 139 1.93 -11.93 21.69
C ALA A 139 2.60 -13.15 21.02
N ASN A 140 2.65 -13.17 19.68
CA ASN A 140 3.17 -14.29 18.89
C ASN A 140 4.53 -14.02 18.26
N SER A 141 5.23 -12.94 18.67
CA SER A 141 6.45 -12.46 18.05
C SER A 141 7.52 -13.55 17.91
N SER A 142 8.15 -13.63 16.74
CA SER A 142 9.30 -14.48 16.45
C SER A 142 10.58 -13.65 16.45
N LYS A 143 11.68 -14.19 16.95
CA LYS A 143 12.96 -13.49 17.01
C LYS A 143 13.61 -13.41 15.64
N PHE A 144 14.22 -12.28 15.33
CA PHE A 144 15.08 -12.09 14.15
C PHE A 144 16.47 -12.72 14.36
N GLY A 145 16.92 -12.87 15.62
CA GLY A 145 18.26 -13.34 15.93
C GLY A 145 19.35 -12.29 15.70
N LEU A 146 18.98 -11.08 15.30
CA LEU A 146 19.85 -9.93 15.13
C LEU A 146 19.43 -8.85 16.14
N LYS A 147 20.43 -8.23 16.81
CA LYS A 147 20.20 -7.17 17.80
C LYS A 147 20.43 -5.82 17.17
N ASP A 148 19.66 -4.80 17.59
CA ASP A 148 19.95 -3.42 17.21
C ASP A 148 21.30 -2.96 17.79
N PRO A 149 21.98 -2.03 17.12
CA PRO A 149 23.36 -1.69 17.49
C PRO A 149 23.48 -0.57 18.54
N ILE A 150 22.36 -0.05 19.09
CA ILE A 150 22.35 1.05 20.08
C ILE A 150 21.85 0.56 21.44
N PHE A 151 20.70 -0.12 21.47
CA PHE A 151 20.06 -0.58 22.70
C PHE A 151 20.31 -2.09 22.98
N GLY A 152 20.84 -2.85 21.98
CA GLY A 152 21.11 -4.28 22.10
C GLY A 152 19.88 -5.16 22.12
N LEU A 153 18.72 -4.64 21.72
CA LEU A 153 17.47 -5.39 21.66
C LEU A 153 17.34 -6.15 20.33
N ASP A 154 16.73 -7.34 20.36
CA ASP A 154 16.42 -8.08 19.14
C ASP A 154 15.48 -7.24 18.25
N ILE A 155 15.68 -7.29 16.93
CA ILE A 155 14.87 -6.52 15.93
C ILE A 155 13.38 -6.79 16.07
N SER A 156 12.98 -7.98 16.54
CA SER A 156 11.57 -8.29 16.83
C SER A 156 10.91 -7.33 17.82
N PHE A 157 11.69 -6.67 18.68
CA PHE A 157 11.15 -5.62 19.56
C PHE A 157 10.58 -4.45 18.75
N TYR A 158 11.31 -3.98 17.74
CA TYR A 158 10.92 -2.86 16.89
C TYR A 158 9.77 -3.22 15.96
N VAL A 159 9.88 -4.38 15.30
CA VAL A 159 8.90 -4.81 14.29
C VAL A 159 7.57 -5.23 14.91
N PHE A 160 7.56 -5.90 16.08
CA PHE A 160 6.35 -6.49 16.64
C PHE A 160 5.88 -5.86 17.95
N LYS A 161 6.81 -5.39 18.80
CA LYS A 161 6.45 -5.02 20.17
C LYS A 161 6.31 -3.52 20.38
N LEU A 162 7.20 -2.72 19.81
CA LEU A 162 7.24 -1.28 20.00
C LEU A 162 5.93 -0.61 19.56
N GLU A 163 5.36 -1.03 18.46
CA GLU A 163 4.09 -0.50 17.95
C GLU A 163 2.95 -0.71 18.95
N PHE A 164 2.81 -1.94 19.45
CA PHE A 164 1.76 -2.25 20.44
C PHE A 164 1.95 -1.44 21.73
N LEU A 165 3.19 -1.37 22.26
CA LEU A 165 3.49 -0.60 23.47
C LEU A 165 3.20 0.90 23.28
N THR A 166 3.53 1.45 22.12
CA THR A 166 3.24 2.84 21.77
C THR A 166 1.73 3.08 21.68
N LYS A 167 0.98 2.18 21.03
CA LYS A 167 -0.49 2.25 20.96
C LYS A 167 -1.12 2.15 22.35
N LEU A 168 -0.63 1.24 23.19
CA LEU A 168 -1.10 1.09 24.57
C LEU A 168 -0.90 2.36 25.40
N ASN A 169 0.27 2.99 25.29
CA ASN A 169 0.55 4.27 25.94
C ASN A 169 -0.38 5.39 25.41
N SER A 170 -0.62 5.43 24.10
CA SER A 170 -1.52 6.40 23.47
C SER A 170 -2.96 6.22 23.94
N ILE A 171 -3.43 4.97 24.09
CA ILE A 171 -4.76 4.66 24.67
C ILE A 171 -4.84 5.18 26.11
N ALA A 172 -3.81 4.97 26.92
CA ALA A 172 -3.80 5.46 28.30
C ALA A 172 -3.90 7.00 28.35
N ILE A 173 -3.17 7.70 27.50
CA ILE A 173 -3.26 9.17 27.38
C ILE A 173 -4.65 9.59 26.87
N PHE A 174 -5.21 8.89 25.88
CA PHE A 174 -6.56 9.15 25.36
C PHE A 174 -7.62 9.01 26.46
N VAL A 175 -7.54 7.96 27.28
CA VAL A 175 -8.44 7.74 28.43
C VAL A 175 -8.30 8.89 29.45
N ILE A 176 -7.07 9.32 29.75
CA ILE A 176 -6.84 10.44 30.69
C ILE A 176 -7.49 11.72 30.16
N VAL A 177 -7.23 12.08 28.90
CA VAL A 177 -7.85 13.26 28.27
C VAL A 177 -9.36 13.17 28.26
N GLY A 178 -9.90 12.01 27.92
CA GLY A 178 -11.34 11.75 27.96
C GLY A 178 -11.92 11.91 29.37
N VAL A 179 -11.23 11.42 30.42
CA VAL A 179 -11.65 11.59 31.81
C VAL A 179 -11.63 13.07 32.20
N VAL A 180 -10.66 13.87 31.73
CA VAL A 180 -10.65 15.32 31.95
C VAL A 180 -11.88 15.98 31.32
N ILE A 181 -12.22 15.64 30.08
CA ILE A 181 -13.43 16.18 29.41
C ILE A 181 -14.70 15.78 30.17
N VAL A 182 -14.83 14.50 30.53
CA VAL A 182 -15.97 13.99 31.34
C VAL A 182 -16.05 14.74 32.68
N THR A 183 -14.91 15.04 33.29
CA THR A 183 -14.84 15.80 34.55
C THR A 183 -15.43 17.20 34.38
N LEU A 184 -15.06 17.91 33.34
CA LEU A 184 -15.58 19.26 33.06
C LEU A 184 -17.09 19.23 32.81
N ILE A 185 -17.56 18.29 31.99
CA ILE A 185 -19.01 18.12 31.73
C ILE A 185 -19.77 17.77 33.02
N TYR A 186 -19.21 16.84 33.80
CA TYR A 186 -19.89 16.41 35.03
C TYR A 186 -19.92 17.50 36.10
N TYR A 187 -18.85 18.30 36.23
CA TYR A 187 -18.88 19.49 37.10
C TYR A 187 -19.91 20.53 36.63
N ALA A 188 -20.04 20.78 35.34
CA ALA A 188 -21.08 21.64 34.79
C ALA A 188 -22.49 21.16 35.16
N VAL A 189 -22.72 19.83 35.11
CA VAL A 189 -23.99 19.24 35.56
C VAL A 189 -24.17 19.38 37.08
N LEU A 190 -23.15 19.13 37.90
CA LEU A 190 -23.26 19.28 39.37
C LEU A 190 -23.52 20.75 39.75
N LEU A 191 -22.88 21.71 39.07
CA LEU A 191 -23.11 23.14 39.26
C LEU A 191 -24.53 23.56 38.85
N SER A 192 -25.14 22.93 37.82
CA SER A 192 -26.52 23.22 37.40
C SER A 192 -27.58 22.66 38.37
N VAL A 193 -27.26 21.56 39.04
CA VAL A 193 -28.15 20.90 40.02
C VAL A 193 -28.07 21.56 41.40
N ARG A 194 -26.92 22.05 41.79
CA ARG A 194 -26.67 22.71 43.06
C ARG A 194 -25.82 23.95 42.79
N LYS A 195 -26.49 25.08 42.57
CA LYS A 195 -25.76 26.35 42.34
C LYS A 195 -25.20 26.84 43.67
N PRO A 196 -23.88 27.01 43.80
CA PRO A 196 -23.33 27.84 44.84
C PRO A 196 -23.81 29.28 44.61
N ASP A 197 -24.08 30.03 45.66
CA ASP A 197 -24.55 31.42 45.58
C ASP A 197 -23.62 32.39 44.78
N ILE A 198 -22.41 31.94 44.47
CA ILE A 198 -21.42 32.62 43.63
C ILE A 198 -21.89 32.86 42.17
N PHE A 199 -22.88 32.09 41.69
CA PHE A 199 -23.31 32.16 40.29
C PHE A 199 -24.73 32.71 40.10
N ASP A 200 -25.27 33.44 41.10
CA ASP A 200 -26.51 34.13 40.89
C ASP A 200 -26.30 35.33 39.95
N LYS A 201 -26.85 35.23 38.75
CA LYS A 201 -26.65 36.18 37.65
C LYS A 201 -26.97 37.64 38.01
N LYS A 202 -27.81 37.88 39.04
CA LYS A 202 -28.17 39.18 39.52
C LYS A 202 -26.98 39.93 40.18
N ASP A 203 -26.16 39.21 40.91
CA ASP A 203 -25.08 39.79 41.69
C ASP A 203 -23.82 40.12 40.84
N VAL A 204 -23.59 39.41 39.73
CA VAL A 204 -22.41 39.64 38.87
C VAL A 204 -22.61 40.83 37.94
N PHE A 205 -23.83 41.12 37.50
CA PHE A 205 -24.12 42.32 36.72
C PHE A 205 -24.19 43.59 37.58
N GLU A 206 -24.74 43.49 38.80
CA GLU A 206 -24.75 44.64 39.75
C GLU A 206 -23.32 45.00 40.24
N ASP A 207 -22.41 44.01 40.40
CA ASP A 207 -20.99 44.26 40.77
C ASP A 207 -20.17 44.81 39.58
N LEU A 208 -20.48 44.49 38.34
CA LEU A 208 -19.85 45.05 37.15
C LEU A 208 -20.33 46.48 36.86
N GLU A 209 -21.65 46.74 36.96
CA GLU A 209 -22.18 48.11 36.82
C GLU A 209 -21.71 49.03 37.95
N ALA A 210 -21.50 48.53 39.20
CA ALA A 210 -20.92 49.31 40.28
C ALA A 210 -19.41 49.57 40.15
N ASP A 211 -18.63 48.65 39.59
CA ASP A 211 -17.20 48.83 39.28
C ASP A 211 -16.98 49.79 38.08
N ASP A 212 -17.88 49.81 37.10
CA ASP A 212 -17.83 50.76 35.99
C ASP A 212 -18.30 52.18 36.45
N ALA A 213 -19.34 52.26 37.33
CA ALA A 213 -19.71 53.55 37.92
C ALA A 213 -18.66 54.10 38.89
N GLU A 214 -17.86 53.26 39.58
CA GLU A 214 -16.77 53.72 40.47
C GLU A 214 -15.53 54.15 39.65
N LYS A 215 -15.31 53.58 38.48
CA LYS A 215 -14.29 54.00 37.51
C LYS A 215 -14.69 55.28 36.78
N GLU A 216 -15.97 55.47 36.45
CA GLU A 216 -16.46 56.76 35.91
C GLU A 216 -16.45 57.86 36.92
N ALA A 217 -16.71 57.58 38.21
CA ALA A 217 -16.62 58.59 39.30
C ALA A 217 -15.17 58.96 39.62
N GLN A 218 -14.20 58.04 39.48
CA GLN A 218 -12.76 58.34 39.64
C GLN A 218 -12.19 59.01 38.39
N ALA A 219 -12.69 58.76 37.20
CA ALA A 219 -12.31 59.46 35.99
C ALA A 219 -12.89 60.86 35.91
N GLY A 220 -14.01 61.14 36.63
CA GLY A 220 -14.58 62.46 36.70
C GLY A 220 -13.86 63.44 37.72
N ASP A 221 -13.09 62.88 38.66
CA ASP A 221 -12.34 63.71 39.67
C ASP A 221 -10.90 63.99 39.21
N GLU A 222 -10.37 63.37 38.19
CA GLU A 222 -9.01 63.66 37.64
C GLU A 222 -9.02 64.65 36.47
N THR A 223 -10.20 65.12 36.01
CA THR A 223 -10.26 66.06 34.86
C THR A 223 -10.61 67.52 35.30
N SER A 224 -10.57 67.86 36.60
CA SER A 224 -10.85 69.22 37.05
C SER A 224 -9.69 69.92 37.76
N ALA A 225 -8.45 69.53 37.53
CA ALA A 225 -7.27 70.13 38.14
C ALA A 225 -6.16 70.47 37.14
N ASP A 226 -6.50 71.12 36.01
CA ASP A 226 -5.50 71.88 35.22
C ASP A 226 -6.23 72.81 34.25
N ASP A 227 -6.62 73.96 34.75
CA ASP A 227 -6.67 75.22 33.99
C ASP A 227 -7.12 76.33 34.96
N GLU A 228 -6.20 77.17 35.51
CA GLU A 228 -6.27 78.60 35.68
C GLU A 228 -5.07 79.11 36.46
N VAL A 229 -4.04 79.48 35.78
CA VAL A 229 -3.08 80.43 36.19
C VAL A 229 -3.38 81.67 35.35
N ARG A 230 -3.98 82.75 35.99
CA ARG A 230 -3.54 84.17 35.85
C ARG A 230 -4.54 85.14 36.51
N LYS A 231 -3.89 85.94 37.34
CA LYS A 231 -4.15 87.34 37.67
C LYS A 231 -5.12 87.77 38.78
N GLY A 232 -4.54 88.39 39.73
CA GLY A 232 -5.03 89.70 40.27
C GLY A 232 -5.27 89.75 41.75
N ARG A 233 -4.37 90.39 42.45
CA ARG A 233 -4.41 91.08 43.80
C ARG A 233 -5.41 92.21 43.80
N PRO A 234 -5.72 92.84 44.98
CA PRO A 234 -6.23 92.46 46.33
C PRO A 234 -7.42 93.33 46.71
N ASP A 235 -8.13 93.08 47.76
CA ASP A 235 -8.24 93.98 48.84
C ASP A 235 -9.22 93.54 49.98
N ASN A 236 -8.94 94.07 51.16
CA ASN A 236 -9.56 94.04 52.48
C ASN A 236 -11.05 94.21 52.56
N SER A 237 -11.65 93.44 53.40
CA SER A 237 -12.34 93.96 54.61
C SER A 237 -13.24 92.92 55.30
N ILE A 238 -13.13 92.76 56.56
CA ILE A 238 -13.95 92.11 57.60
C ILE A 238 -15.17 93.05 57.87
N PRO A 239 -16.36 92.72 58.44
CA PRO A 239 -16.75 91.49 59.23
C PRO A 239 -18.21 91.02 59.16
N PHE A 240 -18.52 90.09 60.02
CA PHE A 240 -19.82 89.75 60.68
C PHE A 240 -20.86 88.83 59.94
N GLY A 241 -20.92 87.64 60.44
CA GLY A 241 -22.05 87.04 61.09
C GLY A 241 -23.28 86.57 60.22
N LYS A 242 -23.45 85.36 60.04
CA LYS A 242 -24.67 84.65 60.35
C LYS A 242 -24.41 83.13 60.10
N ARG A 243 -24.68 82.32 61.15
CA ARG A 243 -24.72 80.85 61.02
C ARG A 243 -25.97 80.48 60.23
N ASP A 244 -25.81 79.81 59.09
CA ASP A 244 -26.90 79.24 58.35
C ASP A 244 -27.18 77.76 58.86
N PRO A 245 -28.43 77.42 59.15
CA PRO A 245 -28.81 76.07 59.61
C PRO A 245 -28.66 74.93 58.55
N VAL A 246 -28.22 75.27 57.35
CA VAL A 246 -28.03 74.35 56.25
C VAL A 246 -26.75 73.56 56.42
N ASP A 247 -25.72 74.05 57.08
CA ASP A 247 -24.43 73.37 57.29
C ASP A 247 -24.53 72.19 58.29
N ASP A 248 -25.40 72.29 59.27
CA ASP A 248 -25.62 71.16 60.21
C ASP A 248 -26.42 70.03 59.63
N VAL A 249 -27.35 70.34 58.72
CA VAL A 249 -28.09 69.32 57.98
C VAL A 249 -27.17 68.66 56.96
N ALA A 250 -26.27 69.34 56.27
CA ALA A 250 -25.28 68.81 55.39
C ALA A 250 -24.25 67.87 56.07
N ARG A 251 -23.85 68.26 57.35
CA ARG A 251 -22.97 67.37 58.15
C ARG A 251 -23.70 66.10 58.63
N VAL A 252 -24.95 66.17 58.98
CA VAL A 252 -25.77 65.01 59.40
C VAL A 252 -26.02 64.08 58.15
N ILE A 253 -26.35 64.62 56.97
CA ILE A 253 -26.53 63.87 55.73
C ILE A 253 -25.23 63.21 55.26
N LYS A 254 -24.08 63.96 55.38
CA LYS A 254 -22.75 63.44 55.07
C LYS A 254 -22.37 62.29 56.02
N GLY A 255 -22.65 62.48 57.36
CA GLY A 255 -22.43 61.37 58.31
C GLY A 255 -23.33 60.15 58.13
N PHE A 256 -24.55 60.30 57.61
CA PHE A 256 -25.42 59.17 57.22
C PHE A 256 -24.92 58.54 55.91
N SER A 257 -24.47 59.33 54.96
CA SER A 257 -23.86 58.86 53.69
C SER A 257 -22.57 58.10 53.96
N ASP A 258 -21.71 58.60 54.85
CA ASP A 258 -20.44 57.90 55.14
C ASP A 258 -20.66 56.61 55.96
N LYS A 259 -21.60 56.61 56.90
CA LYS A 259 -22.01 55.31 57.56
C LYS A 259 -22.63 54.29 56.59
N ALA A 260 -23.45 54.79 55.65
CA ALA A 260 -24.04 53.92 54.63
C ALA A 260 -22.98 53.38 53.67
N LYS A 261 -21.99 54.16 53.24
CA LYS A 261 -20.86 53.77 52.46
C LYS A 261 -19.95 52.76 53.19
N GLU A 262 -19.70 52.98 54.46
CA GLU A 262 -18.92 52.10 55.33
C GLU A 262 -19.62 50.73 55.53
N GLN A 263 -20.96 50.76 55.76
CA GLN A 263 -21.75 49.54 55.85
C GLN A 263 -21.83 48.80 54.51
N ALA A 264 -21.94 49.51 53.38
CA ALA A 264 -21.90 48.92 52.03
C ALA A 264 -20.52 48.35 51.72
N LYS A 265 -19.44 49.03 52.13
CA LYS A 265 -18.06 48.52 51.99
C LYS A 265 -17.81 47.28 52.82
N LYS A 266 -18.23 47.20 54.06
CA LYS A 266 -18.17 46.03 54.94
C LYS A 266 -19.01 44.88 54.41
N ARG A 267 -20.19 45.16 53.81
CA ARG A 267 -21.00 44.14 53.12
C ARG A 267 -20.31 43.61 51.86
N ARG A 268 -19.64 44.48 51.07
CA ARG A 268 -18.84 44.09 49.90
C ARG A 268 -17.61 43.28 50.30
N GLU A 269 -16.90 43.67 51.37
CA GLU A 269 -15.75 42.92 51.86
C GLU A 269 -16.12 41.52 52.35
N ASN A 270 -17.20 41.39 53.15
CA ASN A 270 -17.74 40.09 53.57
C ASN A 270 -18.21 39.22 52.40
N LYS A 271 -18.84 39.84 51.38
CA LYS A 271 -19.27 39.13 50.17
C LYS A 271 -18.08 38.66 49.33
N ARG A 272 -16.98 39.49 49.23
CA ARG A 272 -15.74 39.10 48.60
C ARG A 272 -15.01 37.96 49.34
N GLU A 273 -15.03 37.98 50.70
CA GLU A 273 -14.41 36.87 51.46
C GLU A 273 -15.18 35.57 51.31
N ILE A 274 -16.52 35.60 51.31
CA ILE A 274 -17.37 34.41 51.09
C ILE A 274 -17.20 33.89 49.67
N ASN A 275 -17.16 34.75 48.67
CA ASN A 275 -16.90 34.36 47.30
C ASN A 275 -15.51 33.76 47.13
N ARG A 276 -14.48 34.32 47.77
CA ARG A 276 -13.11 33.80 47.73
C ARG A 276 -13.02 32.44 48.44
N SER A 277 -13.68 32.25 49.55
CA SER A 277 -13.76 30.99 50.29
C SER A 277 -14.41 29.90 49.43
N ASN A 278 -15.53 30.20 48.76
CA ASN A 278 -16.21 29.25 47.89
C ASN A 278 -15.37 28.87 46.62
N VAL A 279 -14.68 29.85 46.02
CA VAL A 279 -13.75 29.59 44.95
C VAL A 279 -12.61 28.71 45.42
N ASP A 280 -12.04 28.95 46.59
CA ASP A 280 -11.01 28.12 47.19
C ASP A 280 -11.51 26.68 47.51
N HIS A 281 -12.75 26.53 47.92
CA HIS A 281 -13.40 25.25 48.13
C HIS A 281 -13.61 24.48 46.79
N LEU A 282 -14.09 25.15 45.73
CA LEU A 282 -14.21 24.57 44.40
C LEU A 282 -12.83 24.14 43.84
N PHE A 283 -11.81 25.00 43.96
CA PHE A 283 -10.44 24.64 43.59
C PHE A 283 -9.89 23.49 44.42
N SER A 284 -10.19 23.42 45.72
CA SER A 284 -9.73 22.32 46.57
C SER A 284 -10.41 20.98 46.22
N LEU A 285 -11.68 21.01 45.74
CA LEU A 285 -12.41 19.84 45.26
C LEU A 285 -11.82 19.32 43.90
N ALA A 286 -11.56 20.25 42.97
CA ALA A 286 -11.02 19.93 41.68
C ALA A 286 -9.53 19.54 41.77
N SER A 287 -8.73 20.22 42.59
CA SER A 287 -7.29 20.02 42.67
C SER A 287 -6.87 18.64 43.13
N GLY A 288 -7.56 18.06 44.12
CA GLY A 288 -7.24 16.71 44.59
C GLY A 288 -7.49 15.63 43.52
N LYS A 289 -8.49 15.81 42.66
CA LYS A 289 -8.78 14.88 41.54
C LYS A 289 -7.88 15.13 40.31
N ALA A 290 -7.66 16.40 40.01
CA ALA A 290 -6.72 16.83 38.98
C ALA A 290 -5.30 16.34 39.28
N MET A 291 -4.89 16.29 40.54
CA MET A 291 -3.63 15.77 40.99
C MET A 291 -3.43 14.32 40.60
N ILE A 292 -4.41 13.45 40.86
CA ILE A 292 -4.33 12.03 40.52
C ILE A 292 -4.19 11.88 39.00
N LEU A 293 -5.05 12.54 38.20
CA LEU A 293 -4.99 12.51 36.73
C LEU A 293 -3.67 13.06 36.20
N GLY A 294 -3.18 14.13 36.80
CA GLY A 294 -1.89 14.74 36.43
C GLY A 294 -0.69 13.84 36.76
N VAL A 295 -0.69 13.13 37.88
CA VAL A 295 0.36 12.16 38.20
C VAL A 295 0.34 11.02 37.17
N VAL A 296 -0.82 10.46 36.87
CA VAL A 296 -0.92 9.39 35.84
C VAL A 296 -0.50 9.93 34.48
N PHE A 297 -0.86 11.16 34.13
CA PHE A 297 -0.41 11.79 32.88
C PHE A 297 1.12 11.91 32.83
N TYR A 298 1.79 12.39 33.88
CA TYR A 298 3.24 12.47 33.93
C TYR A 298 3.92 11.10 33.83
N VAL A 299 3.36 10.07 34.46
CA VAL A 299 3.87 8.68 34.31
C VAL A 299 3.76 8.25 32.85
N MET A 300 2.58 8.45 32.22
CA MET A 300 2.39 8.10 30.79
C MET A 300 3.29 8.92 29.87
N LEU A 301 3.52 10.20 30.18
CA LEU A 301 4.46 11.07 29.47
C LEU A 301 5.90 10.54 29.59
N GLY A 302 6.32 10.10 30.78
CA GLY A 302 7.61 9.45 30.98
C GLY A 302 7.77 8.19 30.12
N ILE A 303 6.76 7.31 30.13
CA ILE A 303 6.73 6.11 29.29
C ILE A 303 6.76 6.48 27.80
N HIS A 304 6.01 7.52 27.39
CA HIS A 304 6.04 7.99 26.01
C HIS A 304 7.45 8.34 25.54
N PHE A 305 8.22 9.07 26.34
CA PHE A 305 9.59 9.44 25.98
C PHE A 305 10.58 8.28 26.05
N VAL A 306 10.34 7.28 26.92
CA VAL A 306 11.08 6.01 26.88
C VAL A 306 10.85 5.29 25.56
N LEU A 307 9.60 5.15 25.11
CA LEU A 307 9.27 4.49 23.84
C LEU A 307 9.79 5.29 22.65
N LYS A 308 9.73 6.61 22.72
CA LYS A 308 10.20 7.53 21.66
C LYS A 308 11.71 7.45 21.42
N GLN A 309 12.52 7.05 22.38
CA GLN A 309 13.96 6.81 22.17
C GLN A 309 14.20 5.71 21.14
N PHE A 310 13.42 4.62 21.19
CA PHE A 310 13.55 3.50 20.26
C PHE A 310 13.17 3.89 18.82
N THR A 311 12.25 4.83 18.66
CA THR A 311 11.86 5.31 17.32
C THR A 311 12.94 6.15 16.62
N LEU A 312 13.99 6.57 17.32
CA LEU A 312 15.15 7.25 16.71
C LEU A 312 15.84 6.36 15.67
N LEU A 313 15.79 5.03 15.85
CA LEU A 313 16.40 4.09 14.91
C LEU A 313 15.68 3.98 13.56
N HIS A 314 14.48 4.59 13.45
CA HIS A 314 13.68 4.69 12.23
C HIS A 314 13.60 6.14 11.68
N ALA A 315 14.40 7.06 12.23
CA ALA A 315 14.38 8.45 11.81
C ALA A 315 15.32 8.70 10.63
N HIS A 316 14.97 9.65 9.77
CA HIS A 316 15.86 10.19 8.75
C HIS A 316 16.19 11.65 9.13
N THR A 317 17.17 11.79 10.00
CA THR A 317 17.57 13.12 10.55
C THR A 317 19.03 13.47 10.29
N GLY A 318 19.82 12.51 9.79
CA GLY A 318 21.23 12.66 9.46
C GLY A 318 21.52 12.33 8.00
N THR A 319 22.75 11.89 7.73
CA THR A 319 23.26 11.54 6.40
C THR A 319 22.62 10.28 5.82
N VAL A 320 22.17 9.37 6.70
CA VAL A 320 21.53 8.09 6.38
C VAL A 320 20.32 7.85 7.25
N TYR A 321 19.49 6.91 6.88
CA TYR A 321 18.34 6.48 7.68
C TYR A 321 18.79 5.74 8.94
N GLY A 322 18.17 6.09 10.06
CA GLY A 322 18.53 5.65 11.42
C GLY A 322 19.08 6.81 12.27
N ALA A 323 19.33 6.53 13.54
CA ALA A 323 19.88 7.55 14.47
C ALA A 323 21.32 7.90 14.09
N GLY A 324 21.61 9.18 13.81
CA GLY A 324 22.92 9.72 13.58
C GLY A 324 23.64 10.15 14.86
N PHE A 325 24.80 10.77 14.69
CA PHE A 325 25.58 11.31 15.83
C PHE A 325 24.76 12.28 16.68
N THR A 326 24.11 13.23 16.04
CA THR A 326 23.32 14.27 16.72
C THR A 326 22.12 13.69 17.47
N ASP A 327 21.49 12.64 16.92
CA ASP A 327 20.37 12.00 17.59
C ASP A 327 20.78 11.30 18.88
N ILE A 328 21.92 10.60 18.89
CA ILE A 328 22.42 9.91 20.07
C ILE A 328 23.03 10.90 21.08
N ALA A 329 23.76 11.90 20.60
CA ALA A 329 24.42 12.88 21.48
C ALA A 329 23.45 13.86 22.13
N ILE A 330 22.43 14.30 21.42
CA ILE A 330 21.49 15.36 21.87
C ILE A 330 20.07 14.80 22.04
N THR A 331 19.42 14.31 20.96
CA THR A 331 17.99 13.99 20.98
C THR A 331 17.66 12.93 22.04
N GLN A 332 18.46 11.87 22.13
CA GLN A 332 18.32 10.84 23.15
C GLN A 332 18.47 11.38 24.56
N LYS A 333 19.46 12.28 24.79
CA LYS A 333 19.68 12.89 26.11
C LYS A 333 18.55 13.83 26.51
N VAL A 334 18.02 14.58 25.55
CA VAL A 334 16.80 15.41 25.75
C VAL A 334 15.62 14.55 26.15
N TYR A 335 15.37 13.41 25.49
CA TYR A 335 14.28 12.50 25.86
C TYR A 335 14.47 11.90 27.27
N LEU A 336 15.70 11.53 27.64
CA LEU A 336 16.04 11.08 29.02
C LEU A 336 15.80 12.18 30.04
N LEU A 337 16.17 13.43 29.73
CA LEU A 337 15.94 14.57 30.63
C LEU A 337 14.44 14.84 30.79
N VAL A 338 13.65 14.78 29.71
CA VAL A 338 12.20 14.94 29.79
C VAL A 338 11.55 13.82 30.60
N MET A 339 12.03 12.59 30.49
CA MET A 339 11.58 11.47 31.32
C MET A 339 11.84 11.77 32.81
N ILE A 340 13.03 12.24 33.18
CA ILE A 340 13.35 12.65 34.55
C ILE A 340 12.45 13.80 35.01
N LEU A 341 12.24 14.81 34.15
CA LEU A 341 11.34 15.93 34.42
C LEU A 341 9.89 15.50 34.58
N ALA A 342 9.45 14.46 33.89
CA ALA A 342 8.12 13.90 34.08
C ALA A 342 7.97 13.28 35.47
N VAL A 343 8.98 12.56 35.97
CA VAL A 343 8.98 12.02 37.34
C VAL A 343 9.00 13.19 38.35
N VAL A 344 9.85 14.20 38.17
CA VAL A 344 9.89 15.43 39.02
C VAL A 344 8.56 16.15 38.95
N GLY A 345 7.92 16.20 37.77
CA GLY A 345 6.59 16.81 37.57
C GLY A 345 5.51 16.13 38.40
N ALA A 346 5.50 14.79 38.40
CA ALA A 346 4.57 14.03 39.24
C ALA A 346 4.75 14.32 40.74
N ILE A 347 6.00 14.36 41.21
CA ILE A 347 6.32 14.64 42.63
C ILE A 347 5.98 16.09 43.00
N THR A 348 6.37 17.06 42.16
CA THR A 348 6.10 18.46 42.42
C THR A 348 4.62 18.82 42.31
N LEU A 349 3.87 18.16 41.42
CA LEU A 349 2.43 18.29 41.32
C LEU A 349 1.77 17.92 42.66
N VAL A 350 2.09 16.74 43.23
CA VAL A 350 1.59 16.32 44.53
C VAL A 350 1.92 17.33 45.60
N ARG A 351 3.20 17.79 45.69
CA ARG A 351 3.66 18.76 46.69
C ARG A 351 2.93 20.10 46.60
N HIS A 352 2.82 20.70 45.39
CA HIS A 352 2.23 22.03 45.22
C HIS A 352 0.70 22.01 45.38
N VAL A 353 0.02 20.93 44.97
CA VAL A 353 -1.42 20.80 45.24
C VAL A 353 -1.70 20.71 46.75
N HIS A 354 -0.91 19.94 47.52
CA HIS A 354 -1.04 19.90 48.98
C HIS A 354 -0.76 21.26 49.65
N LYS A 355 0.17 22.02 49.08
CA LYS A 355 0.50 23.39 49.60
C LYS A 355 -0.41 24.49 49.05
N LYS A 356 -1.42 24.15 48.20
CA LYS A 356 -2.32 25.11 47.50
C LYS A 356 -1.58 26.13 46.61
N GLU A 357 -0.38 25.82 46.14
CA GLU A 357 0.48 26.71 45.33
C GLU A 357 0.23 26.52 43.83
N TYR A 358 -0.97 26.72 43.33
CA TYR A 358 -1.41 26.38 41.99
C TYR A 358 -0.64 27.05 40.84
N LEU A 359 -0.20 28.32 41.03
CA LEU A 359 0.63 29.02 40.02
C LEU A 359 1.98 28.33 39.75
N LYS A 360 2.49 27.58 40.75
CA LYS A 360 3.75 26.86 40.60
C LYS A 360 3.62 25.55 39.80
N LEU A 361 2.41 25.08 39.58
CA LEU A 361 2.15 23.84 38.78
C LEU A 361 2.56 23.98 37.32
N ALA A 362 2.53 25.18 36.76
CA ALA A 362 2.96 25.45 35.39
C ALA A 362 4.48 25.35 35.18
N ARG A 363 5.28 25.37 36.24
CA ARG A 363 6.76 25.42 36.14
C ARG A 363 7.36 24.23 35.44
N VAL A 364 6.95 22.98 35.79
CA VAL A 364 7.51 21.76 35.18
C VAL A 364 7.03 21.59 33.76
N PRO A 365 5.75 21.74 33.38
CA PRO A 365 5.32 21.76 31.98
C PRO A 365 6.09 22.80 31.14
N MET A 366 6.26 24.05 31.63
CA MET A 366 7.05 25.04 30.93
C MET A 366 8.52 24.65 30.80
N LEU A 367 9.11 24.03 31.84
CA LEU A 367 10.49 23.53 31.78
C LEU A 367 10.61 22.40 30.73
N ILE A 368 9.65 21.47 30.67
CA ILE A 368 9.63 20.39 29.66
C ILE A 368 9.58 20.99 28.25
N ILE A 369 8.68 21.95 28.01
CA ILE A 369 8.57 22.65 26.73
C ILE A 369 9.88 23.40 26.42
N GLY A 370 10.45 24.11 27.41
CA GLY A 370 11.75 24.79 27.27
C GLY A 370 12.90 23.84 26.94
N VAL A 371 12.95 22.66 27.57
CA VAL A 371 13.96 21.61 27.31
C VAL A 371 13.81 21.04 25.89
N LEU A 372 12.57 20.77 25.45
CA LEU A 372 12.32 20.31 24.09
C LEU A 372 12.70 21.37 23.05
N PHE A 373 12.34 22.63 23.29
CA PHE A 373 12.70 23.75 22.42
C PHE A 373 14.21 23.95 22.34
N LEU A 374 14.88 24.06 23.52
CA LEU A 374 16.33 24.18 23.60
C LEU A 374 17.03 22.95 22.96
N GLY A 375 16.49 21.77 23.20
CA GLY A 375 16.97 20.54 22.56
C GLY A 375 16.96 20.60 21.03
N THR A 376 15.92 21.19 20.46
CA THR A 376 15.83 21.41 19.01
C THR A 376 16.90 22.41 18.51
N ILE A 377 17.10 23.48 19.22
CA ILE A 377 18.18 24.48 18.91
C ILE A 377 19.56 23.80 19.01
N LEU A 378 19.82 23.07 20.10
CA LEU A 378 21.08 22.34 20.30
C LEU A 378 21.30 21.28 19.21
N LYS A 379 20.24 20.57 18.79
CA LYS A 379 20.31 19.60 17.68
C LYS A 379 20.80 20.29 16.41
N VAL A 380 20.20 21.41 16.02
CA VAL A 380 20.60 22.17 14.82
C VAL A 380 22.02 22.71 14.97
N GLY A 381 22.36 23.27 16.14
CA GLY A 381 23.69 23.79 16.42
C GLY A 381 24.78 22.74 16.34
N VAL A 382 24.58 21.57 16.97
CA VAL A 382 25.52 20.45 16.92
C VAL A 382 25.66 19.90 15.51
N GLN A 383 24.54 19.76 14.77
CA GLN A 383 24.58 19.30 13.38
C GLN A 383 25.40 20.26 12.50
N SER A 384 25.16 21.57 12.61
CA SER A 384 25.78 22.57 11.73
C SER A 384 27.23 22.91 12.12
N LEU A 385 27.55 22.95 13.42
CA LEU A 385 28.85 23.44 13.88
C LEU A 385 29.85 22.34 14.23
N ILE A 386 29.35 21.10 14.56
CA ILE A 386 30.20 19.99 15.02
C ILE A 386 30.19 18.85 14.01
N VAL A 387 29.01 18.50 13.49
CA VAL A 387 28.87 17.34 12.58
C VAL A 387 29.22 17.75 11.15
N ALA A 388 28.58 18.77 10.60
CA ALA A 388 28.77 19.15 9.20
C ALA A 388 30.25 19.42 8.79
N PRO A 389 31.11 20.06 9.63
CA PRO A 389 32.52 20.25 9.26
C PRO A 389 33.34 18.96 9.26
N ASP A 390 32.94 17.93 9.98
CA ASP A 390 33.65 16.64 10.16
C ASP A 390 32.70 15.46 10.03
N GLU A 391 31.77 15.54 9.07
CA GLU A 391 30.59 14.67 8.96
C GLU A 391 30.98 13.20 8.81
N ILE A 392 31.92 12.90 7.92
CA ILE A 392 32.33 11.52 7.67
C ILE A 392 32.88 10.84 8.92
N ASN A 393 33.71 11.51 9.73
CA ASN A 393 34.27 10.92 10.93
C ASN A 393 33.20 10.74 12.03
N LYS A 394 32.28 11.69 12.16
CA LYS A 394 31.17 11.62 13.14
C LYS A 394 30.10 10.59 12.76
N GLU A 395 29.75 10.52 11.48
CA GLU A 395 28.66 9.65 10.98
C GLU A 395 29.14 8.26 10.53
N SER A 396 30.44 8.03 10.36
CA SER A 396 31.01 6.77 9.81
C SER A 396 30.43 5.51 10.44
N LYS A 397 30.35 5.46 11.78
CA LYS A 397 29.82 4.27 12.49
C LYS A 397 28.32 4.07 12.27
N TYR A 398 27.57 5.15 12.01
CA TYR A 398 26.13 5.09 11.76
C TYR A 398 25.84 4.74 10.30
N ILE A 399 26.66 5.27 9.37
CA ILE A 399 26.64 4.87 7.95
C ILE A 399 26.92 3.36 7.83
N LYS A 400 27.94 2.85 8.52
CA LYS A 400 28.25 1.42 8.51
C LYS A 400 27.06 0.57 8.99
N LYS A 401 26.34 1.04 10.02
CA LYS A 401 25.12 0.37 10.50
C LYS A 401 24.00 0.43 9.47
N ASN A 402 23.76 1.58 8.86
CA ASN A 402 22.77 1.73 7.81
C ASN A 402 23.05 0.78 6.64
N ILE A 403 24.29 0.70 6.14
CA ILE A 403 24.68 -0.25 5.09
C ILE A 403 24.37 -1.69 5.51
N GLN A 404 24.82 -2.09 6.68
CA GLN A 404 24.66 -3.46 7.16
C GLN A 404 23.20 -3.86 7.36
N TYR A 405 22.39 -2.98 7.97
CA TYR A 405 20.99 -3.29 8.30
C TYR A 405 20.09 -3.17 7.08
N THR A 406 20.37 -2.27 6.14
CA THR A 406 19.66 -2.20 4.86
C THR A 406 19.94 -3.45 4.02
N ASN A 407 21.22 -3.84 3.89
CA ASN A 407 21.55 -5.07 3.15
C ASN A 407 20.85 -6.29 3.75
N HIS A 408 20.83 -6.42 5.07
CA HIS A 408 20.10 -7.52 5.72
C HIS A 408 18.59 -7.42 5.53
N ALA A 409 18.01 -6.23 5.64
CA ALA A 409 16.56 -6.02 5.53
C ALA A 409 16.01 -6.34 4.13
N TYR A 410 16.80 -6.11 3.08
CA TYR A 410 16.46 -6.44 1.69
C TYR A 410 17.04 -7.78 1.21
N GLY A 411 17.76 -8.54 2.06
CA GLY A 411 18.38 -9.82 1.70
C GLY A 411 19.58 -9.69 0.78
N LEU A 412 20.18 -8.50 0.72
CA LEU A 412 21.35 -8.18 -0.11
C LEU A 412 22.66 -8.62 0.53
N ASP A 413 22.67 -8.92 1.83
CA ASP A 413 23.81 -9.44 2.57
C ASP A 413 24.24 -10.86 2.14
N LYS A 414 23.38 -11.56 1.39
CA LYS A 414 23.61 -12.92 0.87
C LYS A 414 23.87 -12.95 -0.64
N VAL A 415 23.94 -11.80 -1.29
CA VAL A 415 24.24 -11.71 -2.72
C VAL A 415 25.64 -12.23 -2.99
N LYS A 416 25.72 -13.25 -3.85
CA LYS A 416 27.00 -13.73 -4.37
C LYS A 416 27.50 -12.75 -5.43
N VAL A 417 28.73 -12.29 -5.32
CA VAL A 417 29.34 -11.37 -6.28
C VAL A 417 30.48 -12.09 -6.99
N ASP A 418 30.32 -12.29 -8.30
CA ASP A 418 31.31 -12.93 -9.15
C ASP A 418 31.78 -11.94 -10.24
N SER A 419 32.96 -12.15 -10.81
CA SER A 419 33.44 -11.39 -11.96
C SER A 419 33.04 -12.08 -13.25
N PHE A 420 32.64 -11.29 -14.25
CA PHE A 420 32.28 -11.76 -15.58
C PHE A 420 33.26 -11.14 -16.59
N ALA A 421 33.96 -11.94 -17.37
CA ALA A 421 35.08 -11.48 -18.21
C ALA A 421 34.65 -10.61 -19.42
N ALA A 422 33.39 -10.71 -19.86
CA ALA A 422 32.79 -10.01 -21.00
C ALA A 422 33.71 -10.08 -22.24
N GLN A 423 34.12 -11.28 -22.62
CA GLN A 423 35.00 -11.50 -23.78
C GLN A 423 34.21 -11.28 -25.07
N ASN A 424 34.93 -10.89 -26.15
CA ASN A 424 34.34 -10.74 -27.48
C ASN A 424 34.97 -11.76 -28.44
N ASN A 425 34.86 -13.07 -28.09
CA ASN A 425 35.54 -14.16 -28.81
C ASN A 425 34.58 -15.34 -29.14
N LEU A 426 33.27 -15.10 -29.17
CA LEU A 426 32.28 -16.12 -29.57
C LEU A 426 32.48 -16.53 -31.02
N THR A 427 32.34 -17.82 -31.28
CA THR A 427 32.38 -18.47 -32.58
C THR A 427 31.05 -19.14 -32.90
N ALA A 428 30.83 -19.54 -34.15
CA ALA A 428 29.69 -20.35 -34.55
C ALA A 428 29.55 -21.65 -33.71
N ALA A 429 30.70 -22.28 -33.38
CA ALA A 429 30.72 -23.47 -32.54
C ALA A 429 30.25 -23.19 -31.10
N ASP A 430 30.60 -22.03 -30.55
CA ASP A 430 30.09 -21.61 -29.21
C ASP A 430 28.61 -21.40 -29.24
N ILE A 431 28.04 -20.76 -30.26
CA ILE A 431 26.60 -20.58 -30.44
C ILE A 431 25.91 -21.94 -30.55
N ALA A 432 26.41 -22.84 -31.40
CA ALA A 432 25.85 -24.18 -31.58
C ALA A 432 25.91 -25.05 -30.31
N SER A 433 27.00 -24.91 -29.49
CA SER A 433 27.13 -25.65 -28.22
C SER A 433 26.22 -25.13 -27.11
N ASN A 434 25.77 -23.87 -27.20
CA ASN A 434 24.83 -23.24 -26.26
C ASN A 434 23.38 -23.25 -26.79
N LYS A 435 23.03 -24.29 -27.60
CA LYS A 435 21.70 -24.38 -28.22
C LYS A 435 20.53 -24.18 -27.27
N PRO A 436 20.50 -24.73 -26.04
CA PRO A 436 19.36 -24.47 -25.12
C PRO A 436 19.20 -22.98 -24.71
N THR A 437 20.29 -22.24 -24.53
CA THR A 437 20.27 -20.80 -24.35
C THR A 437 19.75 -20.09 -25.60
N ILE A 438 20.31 -20.42 -26.76
CA ILE A 438 19.98 -19.77 -28.04
C ILE A 438 18.52 -20.03 -28.42
N SER A 439 18.01 -21.26 -28.22
CA SER A 439 16.63 -21.62 -28.50
C SER A 439 15.60 -21.08 -27.51
N ASN A 440 16.00 -20.37 -26.45
CA ASN A 440 15.13 -19.66 -25.52
C ASN A 440 15.29 -18.13 -25.59
N ILE A 441 16.04 -17.61 -26.57
CA ILE A 441 16.14 -16.16 -26.80
C ILE A 441 14.77 -15.63 -27.20
N ARG A 442 14.31 -14.64 -26.50
CA ARG A 442 13.01 -14.00 -26.77
C ARG A 442 13.12 -13.15 -28.04
N ILE A 443 12.14 -13.31 -28.91
CA ILE A 443 11.91 -12.46 -30.09
C ILE A 443 10.50 -11.89 -30.12
N ASN A 444 9.73 -12.14 -29.05
CA ASN A 444 8.40 -11.58 -28.82
C ASN A 444 8.39 -10.84 -27.47
N ASP A 445 7.58 -9.81 -27.37
CA ASP A 445 7.34 -9.04 -26.15
C ASP A 445 5.90 -9.22 -25.63
N TYR A 446 5.69 -8.87 -24.36
CA TYR A 446 4.39 -9.01 -23.68
C TYR A 446 3.26 -8.25 -24.36
N GLU A 447 3.47 -6.96 -24.69
CA GLU A 447 2.40 -6.11 -25.24
C GLU A 447 1.98 -6.56 -26.63
N PRO A 448 2.89 -6.78 -27.61
CA PRO A 448 2.55 -7.33 -28.92
C PRO A 448 1.83 -8.69 -28.84
N VAL A 449 2.26 -9.57 -27.95
CA VAL A 449 1.61 -10.87 -27.76
C VAL A 449 0.22 -10.74 -27.18
N LYS A 450 0.02 -9.84 -26.20
CA LYS A 450 -1.29 -9.52 -25.63
C LYS A 450 -2.25 -8.96 -26.70
N ASP A 451 -1.76 -8.03 -27.51
CA ASP A 451 -2.53 -7.45 -28.61
C ASP A 451 -2.93 -8.51 -29.63
N TYR A 452 -2.00 -9.39 -29.97
CA TYR A 452 -2.27 -10.54 -30.82
C TYR A 452 -3.34 -11.46 -30.23
N TYR A 453 -3.24 -11.83 -28.94
CA TYR A 453 -4.22 -12.68 -28.29
C TYR A 453 -5.60 -12.03 -28.25
N ASN A 454 -5.67 -10.74 -27.92
CA ASN A 454 -6.92 -10.00 -27.88
C ASN A 454 -7.58 -9.87 -29.26
N GLN A 455 -6.81 -9.80 -30.33
CA GLN A 455 -7.36 -9.71 -31.69
C GLN A 455 -7.70 -11.08 -32.29
N THR A 456 -6.92 -12.11 -32.03
CA THR A 456 -7.05 -13.42 -32.72
C THR A 456 -7.64 -14.51 -31.85
N GLN A 457 -7.34 -14.53 -30.54
CA GLN A 457 -7.72 -15.59 -29.61
C GLN A 457 -8.88 -15.24 -28.68
N SER A 458 -9.37 -14.01 -28.66
CA SER A 458 -10.60 -13.63 -27.95
C SER A 458 -11.82 -14.32 -28.53
N ILE A 459 -11.91 -14.44 -29.89
CA ILE A 459 -12.96 -15.13 -30.66
C ILE A 459 -14.34 -14.47 -30.49
N ARG A 460 -14.70 -14.01 -29.31
CA ARG A 460 -15.91 -13.25 -29.01
C ARG A 460 -15.57 -11.97 -28.25
N GLN A 461 -16.34 -10.90 -28.49
CA GLN A 461 -16.08 -9.57 -27.95
C GLN A 461 -16.04 -9.48 -26.41
N TYR A 462 -16.67 -10.42 -25.71
CA TYR A 462 -16.73 -10.45 -24.25
C TYR A 462 -15.56 -11.20 -23.61
N TYR A 463 -14.67 -11.85 -24.39
CA TYR A 463 -13.45 -12.42 -23.87
C TYR A 463 -12.29 -11.44 -24.01
N ASP A 464 -11.48 -11.33 -22.98
CA ASP A 464 -10.25 -10.56 -22.96
C ASP A 464 -9.11 -11.34 -22.33
N PHE A 465 -7.92 -10.99 -22.76
CA PHE A 465 -6.64 -11.34 -22.14
C PHE A 465 -6.13 -10.08 -21.44
N LYS A 466 -6.09 -10.10 -20.09
CA LYS A 466 -5.73 -8.92 -19.29
C LYS A 466 -4.24 -8.58 -19.42
N ASP A 467 -3.42 -9.62 -19.32
CA ASP A 467 -1.95 -9.56 -19.40
C ASP A 467 -1.40 -10.86 -20.03
N VAL A 468 -0.09 -10.94 -20.11
CA VAL A 468 0.63 -12.10 -20.63
C VAL A 468 1.77 -12.42 -19.67
N ASP A 469 1.77 -13.62 -19.14
CA ASP A 469 2.77 -14.12 -18.22
C ASP A 469 3.88 -14.88 -18.93
N VAL A 470 5.09 -14.79 -18.39
CA VAL A 470 6.19 -15.69 -18.77
C VAL A 470 6.21 -16.89 -17.84
N ASP A 471 6.26 -18.10 -18.40
CA ASP A 471 6.46 -19.33 -17.65
C ASP A 471 7.37 -20.28 -18.43
N ARG A 472 7.63 -21.46 -17.88
CA ARG A 472 8.44 -22.49 -18.50
C ARG A 472 7.78 -23.86 -18.43
N TYR A 473 7.86 -24.60 -19.52
CA TYR A 473 7.34 -25.96 -19.62
C TYR A 473 8.38 -26.86 -20.29
N ASP A 474 8.39 -28.13 -19.91
CA ASP A 474 9.12 -29.17 -20.64
C ASP A 474 8.35 -29.50 -21.92
N ILE A 475 8.88 -29.12 -23.05
CA ILE A 475 8.32 -29.38 -24.39
C ILE A 475 9.31 -30.18 -25.19
N ASN A 476 8.90 -31.43 -25.57
CA ASN A 476 9.76 -32.38 -26.29
C ASN A 476 11.10 -32.67 -25.59
N GLY A 477 11.10 -32.70 -24.24
CA GLY A 477 12.29 -32.93 -23.42
C GLY A 477 13.25 -31.76 -23.27
N SER A 478 12.85 -30.56 -23.67
CA SER A 478 13.60 -29.32 -23.48
C SER A 478 12.80 -28.32 -22.66
N GLU A 479 13.44 -27.68 -21.67
CA GLU A 479 12.80 -26.59 -20.91
C GLU A 479 12.66 -25.38 -21.85
N THR A 480 11.40 -25.03 -22.12
CA THR A 480 11.04 -23.99 -23.09
C THR A 480 10.29 -22.88 -22.41
N GLN A 481 10.76 -21.66 -22.61
CA GLN A 481 10.09 -20.44 -22.12
C GLN A 481 8.89 -20.12 -23.02
N VAL A 482 7.77 -19.80 -22.37
CA VAL A 482 6.51 -19.53 -23.07
C VAL A 482 5.83 -18.30 -22.52
N TYR A 483 4.97 -17.70 -23.34
CA TYR A 483 3.93 -16.78 -22.91
C TYR A 483 2.64 -17.51 -22.68
N LEU A 484 1.98 -17.22 -21.57
CA LEU A 484 0.70 -17.78 -21.17
C LEU A 484 -0.23 -16.65 -20.73
N SER A 485 -1.50 -16.70 -21.17
CA SER A 485 -2.51 -15.74 -20.75
C SER A 485 -3.86 -16.40 -20.60
N ALA A 486 -4.61 -16.03 -19.57
CA ALA A 486 -5.95 -16.51 -19.29
C ALA A 486 -6.98 -15.80 -20.17
N ARG A 487 -7.90 -16.57 -20.80
CA ARG A 487 -9.05 -16.00 -21.52
C ARG A 487 -10.20 -15.82 -20.55
N GLU A 488 -10.37 -14.61 -20.05
CA GLU A 488 -11.41 -14.27 -19.08
C GLU A 488 -12.59 -13.55 -19.71
N ILE A 489 -13.75 -13.60 -19.04
CA ILE A 489 -14.88 -12.78 -19.43
C ILE A 489 -14.70 -11.38 -18.90
N ASN A 490 -14.73 -10.38 -19.77
CA ASN A 490 -14.82 -8.98 -19.41
C ASN A 490 -16.29 -8.61 -19.18
N GLU A 491 -16.65 -8.48 -17.93
CA GLU A 491 -18.02 -8.19 -17.48
C GLU A 491 -18.58 -6.86 -18.00
N ALA A 492 -17.71 -5.91 -18.37
CA ALA A 492 -18.12 -4.64 -18.97
C ALA A 492 -18.57 -4.78 -20.44
N LYS A 493 -18.18 -5.86 -21.11
CA LYS A 493 -18.52 -6.15 -22.53
C LYS A 493 -19.74 -7.08 -22.69
N ILE A 494 -20.33 -7.52 -21.60
CA ILE A 494 -21.54 -8.32 -21.57
C ILE A 494 -22.77 -7.41 -21.57
N SER A 495 -23.85 -7.83 -22.25
CA SER A 495 -25.15 -7.12 -22.19
C SER A 495 -25.61 -6.94 -20.72
N ASP A 496 -26.03 -5.71 -20.39
CA ASP A 496 -26.31 -5.26 -19.01
C ASP A 496 -27.65 -5.77 -18.48
N THR A 497 -27.90 -7.08 -18.60
CA THR A 497 -29.03 -7.75 -17.95
C THR A 497 -28.57 -8.56 -16.76
N TRP A 498 -29.34 -8.56 -15.69
CA TRP A 498 -29.01 -9.30 -14.47
C TRP A 498 -28.76 -10.79 -14.75
N ILE A 499 -29.58 -11.42 -15.61
CA ILE A 499 -29.43 -12.83 -15.99
C ILE A 499 -28.10 -13.07 -16.69
N ASN A 500 -27.72 -12.22 -17.65
CA ASN A 500 -26.48 -12.39 -18.37
C ASN A 500 -25.28 -12.27 -17.46
N LYS A 501 -25.24 -11.26 -16.58
CA LYS A 501 -24.10 -10.98 -15.68
C LYS A 501 -23.95 -11.99 -14.54
N HIS A 502 -25.07 -12.56 -14.07
CA HIS A 502 -25.02 -13.32 -12.82
C HIS A 502 -25.38 -14.81 -12.97
N LEU A 503 -26.02 -15.21 -14.07
CA LEU A 503 -26.51 -16.59 -14.27
C LEU A 503 -25.95 -17.24 -15.52
N LYS A 504 -25.67 -16.49 -16.58
CA LYS A 504 -25.36 -17.02 -17.90
C LYS A 504 -23.87 -16.96 -18.24
N TYR A 505 -23.25 -15.79 -18.20
CA TYR A 505 -21.83 -15.61 -18.51
C TYR A 505 -21.01 -15.64 -17.22
N THR A 506 -20.88 -16.85 -16.67
CA THR A 506 -20.35 -17.06 -15.31
C THR A 506 -18.84 -17.23 -15.25
N HIS A 507 -18.20 -17.65 -16.36
CA HIS A 507 -16.78 -18.05 -16.35
C HIS A 507 -16.08 -17.75 -17.68
N GLY A 508 -14.79 -17.48 -17.60
CA GLY A 508 -13.87 -17.48 -18.74
C GLY A 508 -13.53 -18.88 -19.20
N TYR A 509 -12.82 -19.03 -20.33
CA TYR A 509 -12.60 -20.34 -20.92
C TYR A 509 -11.22 -20.52 -21.54
N GLY A 510 -10.38 -21.26 -20.87
CA GLY A 510 -9.08 -21.67 -21.35
C GLY A 510 -8.01 -20.58 -21.32
N VAL A 511 -6.94 -20.86 -22.00
CA VAL A 511 -5.78 -19.99 -22.10
C VAL A 511 -5.28 -19.94 -23.54
N ALA A 512 -4.48 -18.91 -23.87
CA ALA A 512 -3.59 -18.90 -25.01
C ALA A 512 -2.15 -19.08 -24.54
N LEU A 513 -1.36 -19.89 -25.27
CA LEU A 513 0.03 -20.14 -24.95
C LEU A 513 0.87 -20.11 -26.22
N SER A 514 1.96 -19.36 -26.25
CA SER A 514 2.89 -19.27 -27.36
C SER A 514 4.33 -19.38 -26.89
N LYS A 515 5.24 -19.77 -27.82
CA LYS A 515 6.68 -19.70 -27.54
C LYS A 515 7.14 -18.24 -27.51
N VAL A 516 8.15 -17.95 -26.71
CA VAL A 516 8.77 -16.60 -26.67
C VAL A 516 9.78 -16.40 -27.79
N ASN A 517 10.34 -17.48 -28.34
CA ASN A 517 11.48 -17.55 -29.24
C ASN A 517 11.12 -17.81 -30.71
N SER A 518 9.84 -17.99 -31.05
CA SER A 518 9.46 -18.26 -32.42
C SER A 518 8.26 -17.46 -32.88
N VAL A 519 8.26 -17.16 -34.18
CA VAL A 519 7.16 -16.50 -34.88
C VAL A 519 6.76 -17.32 -36.11
N THR A 520 5.57 -17.10 -36.61
CA THR A 520 5.11 -17.62 -37.90
C THR A 520 5.85 -16.91 -39.04
N ALA A 521 5.69 -17.39 -40.27
CA ALA A 521 6.26 -16.75 -41.45
C ALA A 521 5.76 -15.30 -41.66
N SER A 522 4.62 -14.94 -41.09
CA SER A 522 4.08 -13.57 -41.09
C SER A 522 4.59 -12.71 -39.94
N GLY A 523 5.47 -13.21 -39.07
CA GLY A 523 6.01 -12.46 -37.91
C GLY A 523 5.09 -12.42 -36.69
N GLN A 524 4.05 -13.25 -36.65
CA GLN A 524 3.11 -13.33 -35.51
C GLN A 524 3.52 -14.41 -34.51
N PRO A 525 3.10 -14.32 -33.22
CA PRO A 525 3.44 -15.35 -32.22
C PRO A 525 3.08 -16.77 -32.64
N ASP A 526 3.99 -17.72 -32.41
CA ASP A 526 3.76 -19.18 -32.65
C ASP A 526 2.93 -19.76 -31.50
N VAL A 527 1.62 -19.88 -31.71
CA VAL A 527 0.66 -20.24 -30.66
C VAL A 527 0.52 -21.75 -30.56
N LEU A 528 0.89 -22.30 -29.42
CA LEU A 528 0.88 -23.74 -29.10
C LEU A 528 -0.46 -24.21 -28.52
N VAL A 529 -1.13 -23.36 -27.73
CA VAL A 529 -2.49 -23.59 -27.22
C VAL A 529 -3.37 -22.47 -27.72
N LYS A 530 -4.38 -22.79 -28.51
CA LYS A 530 -5.24 -21.85 -29.23
C LYS A 530 -6.69 -22.31 -29.24
N ASN A 531 -7.57 -21.51 -29.81
CA ASN A 531 -9.00 -21.76 -30.05
C ASN A 531 -9.89 -21.89 -28.80
N ILE A 532 -11.16 -22.13 -29.01
CA ILE A 532 -12.19 -22.49 -28.01
C ILE A 532 -13.01 -23.66 -28.59
N PRO A 533 -13.02 -24.85 -27.95
CA PRO A 533 -12.23 -25.22 -26.74
C PRO A 533 -10.71 -25.18 -27.01
N PRO A 534 -9.87 -25.07 -25.95
CA PRO A 534 -8.44 -24.99 -26.09
C PRO A 534 -7.87 -26.26 -26.77
N GLU A 535 -7.20 -26.07 -27.89
CA GLU A 535 -6.48 -27.08 -28.62
C GLU A 535 -4.98 -26.93 -28.39
N SER A 536 -4.31 -28.01 -27.98
CA SER A 536 -2.88 -28.01 -27.77
C SER A 536 -2.19 -28.87 -28.83
N ASN A 537 -1.20 -28.30 -29.49
CA ASN A 537 -0.33 -29.05 -30.42
C ASN A 537 0.77 -29.84 -29.67
N ILE A 538 0.82 -29.75 -28.35
CA ILE A 538 1.85 -30.32 -27.49
C ILE A 538 1.22 -31.38 -26.59
N PRO A 539 1.67 -32.64 -26.65
CA PRO A 539 1.10 -33.72 -25.83
C PRO A 539 1.25 -33.48 -24.31
N GLU A 540 2.30 -32.80 -23.88
CA GLU A 540 2.62 -32.51 -22.49
C GLU A 540 1.71 -31.43 -21.87
N ILE A 541 1.15 -30.55 -22.71
CA ILE A 541 0.28 -29.45 -22.26
C ILE A 541 -1.16 -29.74 -22.68
N LYS A 542 -1.91 -30.42 -21.83
CA LYS A 542 -3.34 -30.70 -22.05
C LYS A 542 -4.17 -29.98 -21.00
N ILE A 543 -5.19 -29.27 -21.46
CA ILE A 543 -6.14 -28.58 -20.56
C ILE A 543 -7.39 -29.45 -20.43
N LYS A 544 -7.62 -30.01 -19.25
CA LYS A 544 -8.76 -30.85 -18.91
C LYS A 544 -9.91 -30.07 -18.28
N ARG A 545 -9.59 -28.94 -17.67
CA ARG A 545 -10.54 -28.07 -16.95
C ARG A 545 -10.30 -26.62 -17.36
N PRO A 546 -10.88 -26.18 -18.48
CA PRO A 546 -10.62 -24.87 -19.04
C PRO A 546 -11.42 -23.72 -18.39
N GLU A 547 -12.49 -24.01 -17.65
CA GLU A 547 -13.41 -23.01 -17.14
C GLU A 547 -12.74 -22.19 -16.02
N ILE A 548 -12.79 -20.86 -16.13
CA ILE A 548 -12.19 -19.88 -15.20
C ILE A 548 -13.34 -19.15 -14.47
N TYR A 549 -13.72 -19.67 -13.32
CA TYR A 549 -14.72 -19.06 -12.43
C TYR A 549 -14.10 -17.99 -11.53
N PHE A 550 -12.80 -18.11 -11.26
CA PHE A 550 -12.02 -17.19 -10.42
C PHE A 550 -10.84 -16.67 -11.21
N GLY A 551 -10.75 -15.36 -11.36
CA GLY A 551 -9.72 -14.72 -12.16
C GLY A 551 -9.51 -13.26 -11.77
N GLU A 552 -8.86 -12.50 -12.63
CA GLU A 552 -8.54 -11.11 -12.43
C GLU A 552 -9.63 -10.15 -12.91
N LEU A 553 -10.43 -10.57 -13.91
CA LEU A 553 -11.53 -9.78 -14.47
C LEU A 553 -12.90 -10.14 -13.87
N THR A 554 -12.97 -11.13 -12.99
CA THR A 554 -14.20 -11.66 -12.39
C THR A 554 -14.60 -10.89 -11.14
N ASN A 555 -15.23 -9.72 -11.26
CA ASN A 555 -15.56 -8.81 -10.15
C ASN A 555 -16.99 -9.00 -9.60
N ASN A 556 -17.94 -9.46 -10.41
CA ASN A 556 -19.33 -9.67 -10.02
C ASN A 556 -19.53 -10.98 -9.26
N TYR A 557 -20.57 -11.03 -8.41
CA TYR A 557 -21.06 -12.32 -7.92
C TYR A 557 -21.75 -13.08 -9.05
N ILE A 558 -21.76 -14.40 -8.96
CA ILE A 558 -22.54 -15.27 -9.86
C ILE A 558 -23.36 -16.27 -9.07
N ILE A 559 -24.42 -16.76 -9.70
CA ILE A 559 -25.28 -17.81 -9.17
C ILE A 559 -25.22 -19.00 -10.12
N VAL A 560 -24.72 -20.10 -9.61
CA VAL A 560 -24.54 -21.35 -10.36
C VAL A 560 -25.56 -22.40 -9.94
N ASN A 561 -25.76 -23.43 -10.75
CA ASN A 561 -26.70 -24.54 -10.50
C ASN A 561 -28.16 -24.08 -10.33
N GLY A 562 -28.55 -23.00 -11.01
CA GLY A 562 -29.94 -22.57 -11.16
C GLY A 562 -30.68 -23.32 -12.29
N ASP A 563 -31.88 -22.80 -12.61
CA ASP A 563 -32.67 -23.32 -13.74
C ASP A 563 -32.10 -22.79 -15.09
N GLU A 564 -31.52 -21.59 -15.10
CA GLU A 564 -30.77 -21.07 -16.25
C GLU A 564 -29.47 -21.85 -16.43
N GLN A 565 -29.18 -22.23 -17.68
CA GLN A 565 -27.92 -22.90 -18.02
C GLN A 565 -26.80 -21.86 -18.23
N GLU A 566 -25.64 -22.18 -17.69
CA GLU A 566 -24.45 -21.35 -17.87
C GLU A 566 -23.94 -21.51 -19.31
N PHE A 567 -23.58 -20.39 -19.93
CA PHE A 567 -22.87 -20.40 -21.20
C PHE A 567 -21.46 -20.97 -20.98
N ASP A 568 -21.12 -22.03 -21.68
CA ASP A 568 -19.82 -22.69 -21.58
C ASP A 568 -18.81 -22.08 -22.59
N TYR A 569 -19.07 -22.31 -23.88
CA TYR A 569 -18.23 -21.74 -24.94
C TYR A 569 -19.00 -21.67 -26.28
N PRO A 570 -18.54 -20.85 -27.24
CA PRO A 570 -19.12 -20.80 -28.60
C PRO A 570 -18.67 -22.02 -29.41
N ASP A 571 -19.64 -22.69 -30.05
CA ASP A 571 -19.40 -23.86 -30.94
C ASP A 571 -19.92 -23.51 -32.35
N GLY A 572 -19.05 -22.92 -33.17
CA GLY A 572 -19.41 -22.36 -34.45
C GLY A 572 -20.49 -21.28 -34.36
N ASN A 573 -21.65 -21.51 -35.01
CA ASN A 573 -22.79 -20.60 -34.91
C ASN A 573 -23.69 -20.87 -33.70
N ASN A 574 -23.44 -21.91 -32.93
CA ASN A 574 -24.21 -22.31 -31.76
C ASN A 574 -23.42 -22.00 -30.47
N ASN A 575 -24.06 -22.21 -29.34
CA ASN A 575 -23.43 -22.09 -28.02
C ASN A 575 -23.53 -23.43 -27.30
N LYS A 576 -22.47 -23.80 -26.58
CA LYS A 576 -22.52 -24.88 -25.60
C LYS A 576 -22.91 -24.30 -24.24
N TYR A 577 -23.61 -25.15 -23.48
CA TYR A 577 -24.08 -24.79 -22.14
C TYR A 577 -23.62 -25.85 -21.15
N THR A 578 -23.37 -25.43 -19.93
CA THR A 578 -22.91 -26.28 -18.85
C THR A 578 -23.66 -26.00 -17.56
N LYS A 579 -23.39 -26.81 -16.53
CA LYS A 579 -23.72 -26.51 -15.13
C LYS A 579 -22.47 -26.71 -14.29
N TYR A 580 -22.23 -25.81 -13.35
CA TYR A 580 -21.09 -25.89 -12.46
C TYR A 580 -21.06 -27.23 -11.69
N LYS A 581 -19.95 -27.96 -11.76
CA LYS A 581 -19.75 -29.26 -11.09
C LYS A 581 -18.78 -29.17 -9.92
N GLY A 582 -18.32 -27.96 -9.59
CA GLY A 582 -17.37 -27.73 -8.50
C GLY A 582 -18.05 -27.63 -7.14
N LYS A 583 -17.22 -27.36 -6.14
CA LYS A 583 -17.65 -27.28 -4.74
C LYS A 583 -17.86 -25.84 -4.23
N ALA A 584 -17.39 -24.82 -4.97
CA ALA A 584 -17.50 -23.42 -4.55
C ALA A 584 -18.93 -22.94 -4.43
N GLY A 585 -19.09 -21.94 -3.61
CA GLY A 585 -20.31 -21.17 -3.45
C GLY A 585 -21.18 -21.59 -2.26
N ILE A 586 -21.93 -20.61 -1.79
CA ILE A 586 -22.81 -20.71 -0.63
C ILE A 586 -24.21 -21.07 -1.12
N LYS A 587 -24.85 -22.10 -0.58
CA LYS A 587 -26.22 -22.49 -0.93
C LYS A 587 -27.21 -21.37 -0.64
N LEU A 588 -28.09 -21.08 -1.61
CA LEU A 588 -29.11 -20.04 -1.55
C LEU A 588 -30.43 -20.57 -0.98
N GLY A 589 -30.44 -20.97 0.34
CA GLY A 589 -31.68 -21.14 1.07
C GLY A 589 -32.40 -19.80 1.35
N ILE A 590 -33.60 -19.83 1.88
CA ILE A 590 -34.43 -18.62 2.10
C ILE A 590 -33.66 -17.52 2.84
N VAL A 591 -32.98 -17.86 3.93
CA VAL A 591 -32.24 -16.89 4.76
C VAL A 591 -31.01 -16.33 4.02
N SER A 592 -30.17 -17.21 3.44
CA SER A 592 -29.00 -16.78 2.69
C SER A 592 -29.36 -15.95 1.47
N ARG A 593 -30.44 -16.32 0.76
CA ARG A 593 -30.97 -15.57 -0.37
C ARG A 593 -31.36 -14.13 0.02
N LEU A 594 -32.07 -13.98 1.17
CA LEU A 594 -32.41 -12.66 1.71
C LEU A 594 -31.16 -11.86 2.09
N LEU A 595 -30.23 -12.46 2.84
CA LEU A 595 -28.99 -11.79 3.27
C LEU A 595 -28.15 -11.31 2.08
N PHE A 596 -27.96 -12.16 1.07
CA PHE A 596 -27.19 -11.80 -0.13
C PHE A 596 -27.94 -10.80 -1.01
N SER A 597 -29.27 -10.85 -1.08
CA SER A 597 -30.07 -9.82 -1.78
C SER A 597 -29.88 -8.43 -1.16
N ILE A 598 -29.82 -8.34 0.16
CA ILE A 598 -29.55 -7.08 0.88
C ILE A 598 -28.10 -6.65 0.67
N ARG A 599 -27.15 -7.58 0.77
CA ARG A 599 -25.72 -7.31 0.60
C ARG A 599 -25.40 -6.75 -0.78
N GLU A 600 -25.91 -7.41 -1.83
CA GLU A 600 -25.62 -7.07 -3.23
C GLU A 600 -26.61 -6.04 -3.79
N GLY A 601 -27.58 -5.58 -3.01
CA GLY A 601 -28.61 -4.63 -3.44
C GLY A 601 -29.50 -5.15 -4.57
N SER A 602 -29.65 -6.48 -4.69
CA SER A 602 -30.31 -7.14 -5.82
C SER A 602 -31.68 -7.69 -5.45
N MET A 603 -32.73 -6.94 -5.82
CA MET A 603 -34.12 -7.44 -5.73
C MET A 603 -34.36 -8.63 -6.68
N GLN A 604 -33.68 -8.63 -7.84
CA GLN A 604 -33.78 -9.71 -8.81
C GLN A 604 -33.38 -11.06 -8.18
N MET A 605 -32.33 -11.06 -7.38
CA MET A 605 -31.89 -12.26 -6.64
C MET A 605 -32.99 -12.76 -5.72
N LEU A 606 -33.76 -11.88 -5.08
CA LEU A 606 -34.82 -12.27 -4.14
C LEU A 606 -36.05 -12.89 -4.85
N VAL A 607 -36.42 -12.34 -6.04
CA VAL A 607 -37.69 -12.72 -6.70
C VAL A 607 -37.51 -13.65 -7.91
N SER A 608 -36.28 -13.87 -8.40
CA SER A 608 -36.02 -14.69 -9.57
C SER A 608 -36.46 -16.14 -9.40
N ARG A 609 -37.18 -16.67 -10.39
CA ARG A 609 -37.57 -18.09 -10.46
C ARG A 609 -36.42 -18.99 -10.90
N ASN A 610 -35.39 -18.44 -11.51
CA ASN A 610 -34.20 -19.20 -11.96
C ASN A 610 -33.32 -19.68 -10.77
N ILE A 611 -33.62 -19.25 -9.54
CA ILE A 611 -32.91 -19.66 -8.33
C ILE A 611 -33.74 -20.72 -7.59
N ASN A 612 -33.19 -21.92 -7.49
CA ASN A 612 -33.77 -23.10 -6.83
C ASN A 612 -32.97 -23.51 -5.56
N SER A 613 -33.33 -24.65 -4.95
CA SER A 613 -32.68 -25.17 -3.74
C SER A 613 -31.21 -25.58 -3.91
N ASP A 614 -30.79 -25.91 -5.13
CA ASP A 614 -29.44 -26.34 -5.43
C ASP A 614 -28.53 -25.17 -5.86
N SER A 615 -29.13 -24.01 -6.09
CA SER A 615 -28.42 -22.79 -6.47
C SER A 615 -27.42 -22.36 -5.40
N ARG A 616 -26.24 -21.94 -5.86
CA ARG A 616 -25.15 -21.42 -5.02
C ARG A 616 -24.73 -20.06 -5.51
N ILE A 617 -24.50 -19.15 -4.61
CA ILE A 617 -23.86 -17.86 -4.91
C ILE A 617 -22.35 -17.96 -4.70
N ILE A 618 -21.57 -17.51 -5.67
CA ILE A 618 -20.13 -17.39 -5.61
C ILE A 618 -19.79 -15.89 -5.58
N ILE A 619 -19.08 -15.48 -4.55
CA ILE A 619 -18.67 -14.08 -4.30
C ILE A 619 -17.15 -13.97 -4.15
N ASN A 620 -16.63 -12.75 -4.18
CA ASN A 620 -15.19 -12.48 -4.06
C ASN A 620 -14.40 -13.37 -5.04
N ARG A 621 -14.74 -13.27 -6.32
CA ARG A 621 -14.19 -14.09 -7.39
C ARG A 621 -12.85 -13.56 -7.90
N ASN A 622 -12.65 -12.24 -7.83
CA ASN A 622 -11.34 -11.67 -8.13
C ASN A 622 -10.29 -12.23 -7.18
N ILE A 623 -9.24 -12.81 -7.73
CA ILE A 623 -8.26 -13.60 -6.98
C ILE A 623 -7.43 -12.75 -6.01
N LEU A 624 -7.09 -11.51 -6.38
CA LEU A 624 -6.37 -10.58 -5.52
C LEU A 624 -7.26 -10.11 -4.36
N GLU A 625 -8.50 -9.71 -4.64
CA GLU A 625 -9.47 -9.34 -3.62
C GLU A 625 -9.77 -10.51 -2.67
N ARG A 626 -9.88 -11.72 -3.23
CA ARG A 626 -10.11 -12.96 -2.49
C ARG A 626 -8.97 -13.23 -1.50
N ALA A 627 -7.72 -13.18 -1.96
CA ALA A 627 -6.54 -13.36 -1.12
C ALA A 627 -6.44 -12.25 -0.07
N ASN A 628 -6.56 -11.01 -0.48
CA ASN A 628 -6.47 -9.86 0.42
C ASN A 628 -7.57 -9.89 1.50
N LYS A 629 -8.79 -10.32 1.17
CA LYS A 629 -9.89 -10.43 2.14
C LYS A 629 -9.67 -11.54 3.17
N ILE A 630 -8.99 -12.61 2.80
CA ILE A 630 -8.63 -13.69 3.74
C ILE A 630 -7.55 -13.19 4.72
N LEU A 631 -6.51 -12.53 4.22
CA LEU A 631 -5.41 -12.02 5.06
C LEU A 631 -4.94 -10.63 4.58
N PRO A 632 -5.59 -9.53 5.01
CA PRO A 632 -5.31 -8.18 4.53
C PRO A 632 -4.02 -7.55 5.08
N HIS A 633 -3.16 -8.35 5.72
CA HIS A 633 -1.94 -7.85 6.38
C HIS A 633 -0.65 -8.25 5.66
N LEU A 634 -0.78 -8.95 4.54
CA LEU A 634 0.30 -9.18 3.59
C LEU A 634 0.18 -8.17 2.45
N GLU A 635 1.32 -7.80 1.91
CA GLU A 635 1.35 -7.08 0.63
C GLU A 635 1.37 -8.11 -0.49
N TYR A 636 0.44 -7.99 -1.44
CA TYR A 636 0.30 -8.91 -2.56
C TYR A 636 0.88 -8.31 -3.83
N GLU A 637 1.54 -9.17 -4.64
CA GLU A 637 1.89 -8.82 -6.01
C GLU A 637 0.62 -8.43 -6.78
N LYS A 638 0.71 -7.33 -7.53
CA LYS A 638 -0.43 -6.83 -8.30
C LYS A 638 -0.61 -7.53 -9.64
N ASP A 639 0.39 -8.28 -10.04
CA ASP A 639 0.48 -9.02 -11.28
C ASP A 639 0.59 -10.54 -10.96
N PRO A 640 -0.54 -11.21 -10.63
CA PRO A 640 -0.59 -12.64 -10.44
C PRO A 640 -0.40 -13.35 -11.78
N TYR A 641 0.14 -14.56 -11.78
CA TYR A 641 0.33 -15.30 -13.01
C TYR A 641 -0.41 -16.62 -13.02
N MET A 642 -0.86 -17.00 -14.24
CA MET A 642 -1.51 -18.27 -14.49
C MET A 642 -0.48 -19.39 -14.73
N THR A 643 -0.79 -20.63 -14.33
CA THR A 643 -0.02 -21.82 -14.70
C THR A 643 -0.91 -23.04 -14.91
N ILE A 644 -0.44 -23.97 -15.74
CA ILE A 644 -1.14 -25.22 -16.07
C ILE A 644 -0.44 -26.39 -15.37
N VAL A 645 -1.14 -27.03 -14.45
CA VAL A 645 -0.62 -28.21 -13.74
C VAL A 645 -1.63 -29.35 -13.79
N ASP A 646 -1.23 -30.51 -14.30
CA ASP A 646 -2.05 -31.71 -14.45
C ASP A 646 -3.36 -31.48 -15.24
N GLY A 647 -3.36 -30.52 -16.15
CA GLY A 647 -4.49 -30.12 -16.98
C GLY A 647 -5.51 -29.19 -16.28
N LYS A 648 -5.15 -28.62 -15.16
CA LYS A 648 -5.92 -27.61 -14.42
C LYS A 648 -5.21 -26.27 -14.44
N LEU A 649 -6.00 -25.21 -14.31
CA LEU A 649 -5.53 -23.83 -14.27
C LEU A 649 -5.41 -23.35 -12.82
N TYR A 650 -4.26 -22.79 -12.48
CA TYR A 650 -3.98 -22.21 -11.17
C TYR A 650 -3.41 -20.80 -11.32
N TRP A 651 -3.89 -19.90 -10.49
CA TRP A 651 -3.28 -18.60 -10.28
C TRP A 651 -2.26 -18.67 -9.16
N VAL A 652 -1.13 -18.04 -9.36
CA VAL A 652 -0.09 -17.88 -8.34
C VAL A 652 0.08 -16.40 -8.05
N ILE A 653 -0.05 -16.02 -6.80
CA ILE A 653 0.10 -14.66 -6.31
C ILE A 653 1.27 -14.63 -5.33
N ASP A 654 2.26 -13.81 -5.60
CA ASP A 654 3.32 -13.56 -4.66
C ASP A 654 2.82 -12.70 -3.50
N ALA A 655 3.19 -13.07 -2.27
CA ALA A 655 2.82 -12.32 -1.09
C ALA A 655 4.06 -11.98 -0.26
N TYR A 656 4.15 -10.71 0.11
CA TYR A 656 5.29 -10.15 0.79
C TYR A 656 5.01 -9.93 2.27
N THR A 657 6.00 -10.28 3.08
CA THR A 657 6.09 -9.86 4.47
C THR A 657 6.91 -8.59 4.54
N THR A 658 6.33 -7.53 5.07
CA THR A 658 6.92 -6.20 5.08
C THR A 658 6.93 -5.59 6.47
N SER A 659 7.80 -4.62 6.68
CA SER A 659 7.80 -3.75 7.85
C SER A 659 8.40 -2.39 7.51
N SER A 660 7.85 -1.33 8.10
CA SER A 660 8.45 0.02 8.08
C SER A 660 9.25 0.33 9.35
N ASN A 661 9.37 -0.64 10.26
CA ASN A 661 9.97 -0.46 11.59
C ASN A 661 11.29 -1.22 11.77
N TYR A 662 11.99 -1.53 10.68
CA TYR A 662 13.29 -2.18 10.76
C TYR A 662 14.39 -1.14 11.08
N PRO A 663 15.16 -1.29 12.19
CA PRO A 663 16.16 -0.32 12.58
C PRO A 663 17.24 -0.10 11.54
N TYR A 664 17.64 1.13 11.31
CA TYR A 664 18.71 1.55 10.39
C TYR A 664 18.54 1.17 8.92
N SER A 665 17.43 0.59 8.50
CA SER A 665 17.20 0.23 7.10
C SER A 665 16.58 1.38 6.32
N GLU A 666 17.15 1.68 5.15
CA GLU A 666 16.62 2.67 4.20
C GLU A 666 15.22 2.28 3.75
N PRO A 667 14.23 3.18 3.79
CA PRO A 667 12.90 2.88 3.30
C PRO A 667 12.84 2.93 1.76
N TYR A 668 12.08 2.02 1.19
CA TYR A 668 11.63 2.03 -0.20
C TYR A 668 10.17 2.47 -0.25
N SER A 669 9.85 3.35 -1.18
CA SER A 669 8.47 3.77 -1.47
C SER A 669 8.14 3.47 -2.94
N GLY A 670 7.09 2.70 -3.19
CA GLY A 670 6.72 2.27 -4.54
C GLY A 670 5.41 1.49 -4.56
N GLN A 671 5.29 0.55 -5.47
CA GLN A 671 4.05 -0.20 -5.73
C GLN A 671 3.47 -0.93 -4.51
N ILE A 672 4.32 -1.36 -3.58
CA ILE A 672 3.95 -2.06 -2.33
C ILE A 672 3.89 -1.13 -1.11
N GLY A 673 3.72 0.19 -1.30
CA GLY A 673 3.74 1.16 -0.22
C GLY A 673 5.13 1.52 0.25
N THR A 674 5.25 2.04 1.50
CA THR A 674 6.55 2.39 2.12
C THR A 674 6.96 1.30 3.09
N THR A 675 8.10 0.66 2.81
CA THR A 675 8.64 -0.42 3.62
C THR A 675 10.17 -0.30 3.74
N ASN A 676 10.75 -0.78 4.83
CA ASN A 676 12.20 -0.89 5.01
C ASN A 676 12.66 -2.31 5.39
N TYR A 677 11.77 -3.28 5.21
CA TYR A 677 12.04 -4.72 5.27
C TYR A 677 11.08 -5.45 4.35
N ILE A 678 11.57 -6.32 3.50
CA ILE A 678 10.73 -7.11 2.60
C ILE A 678 11.30 -8.52 2.38
N ARG A 679 10.40 -9.52 2.34
CA ARG A 679 10.67 -10.89 1.89
C ARG A 679 9.48 -11.42 1.08
N ASN A 680 9.74 -12.19 0.04
CA ASN A 680 8.72 -13.02 -0.60
C ASN A 680 8.66 -14.36 0.14
N SER A 681 8.03 -14.38 1.30
CA SER A 681 7.97 -15.56 2.16
C SER A 681 6.79 -16.45 1.90
N ILE A 682 5.80 -15.99 1.13
CA ILE A 682 4.52 -16.67 0.93
C ILE A 682 4.15 -16.66 -0.55
N LYS A 683 3.73 -17.82 -1.06
CA LYS A 683 3.05 -17.97 -2.35
C LYS A 683 1.60 -18.34 -2.09
N VAL A 684 0.69 -17.61 -2.70
CA VAL A 684 -0.75 -17.89 -2.64
C VAL A 684 -1.18 -18.51 -3.96
N VAL A 685 -1.76 -19.70 -3.89
CA VAL A 685 -2.22 -20.43 -5.07
C VAL A 685 -3.74 -20.51 -5.04
N VAL A 686 -4.39 -20.11 -6.12
CA VAL A 686 -5.85 -20.12 -6.28
C VAL A 686 -6.21 -21.04 -7.43
N ASP A 687 -7.08 -22.04 -7.18
CA ASP A 687 -7.66 -22.90 -8.22
C ASP A 687 -8.67 -22.06 -9.04
N ALA A 688 -8.44 -21.91 -10.34
CA ALA A 688 -9.27 -21.09 -11.22
C ALA A 688 -10.73 -21.59 -11.37
N TYR A 689 -10.98 -22.87 -11.13
CA TYR A 689 -12.30 -23.48 -11.20
C TYR A 689 -13.06 -23.44 -9.88
N ASN A 690 -12.41 -23.85 -8.77
CA ASN A 690 -13.04 -23.97 -7.46
C ASN A 690 -12.79 -22.78 -6.52
N GLY A 691 -11.85 -21.91 -6.84
CA GLY A 691 -11.46 -20.79 -5.98
C GLY A 691 -10.84 -21.19 -4.64
N ASP A 692 -10.33 -22.42 -4.52
CA ASP A 692 -9.59 -22.86 -3.35
C ASP A 692 -8.32 -22.03 -3.20
N VAL A 693 -8.07 -21.47 -2.04
CA VAL A 693 -6.90 -20.62 -1.77
C VAL A 693 -5.95 -21.35 -0.84
N ASN A 694 -4.69 -21.44 -1.22
CA ASN A 694 -3.64 -22.08 -0.44
C ASN A 694 -2.47 -21.11 -0.22
N TYR A 695 -2.12 -20.86 1.04
CA TYR A 695 -0.99 -20.04 1.45
C TYR A 695 0.21 -20.92 1.77
N TYR A 696 1.22 -20.94 0.91
CA TYR A 696 2.43 -21.72 1.11
C TYR A 696 3.56 -20.85 1.64
N VAL A 697 4.15 -21.24 2.78
CA VAL A 697 5.36 -20.59 3.29
C VAL A 697 6.56 -21.15 2.54
N VAL A 698 7.20 -20.32 1.72
CA VAL A 698 8.38 -20.68 0.91
C VAL A 698 9.70 -20.29 1.59
N ASP A 699 9.72 -19.22 2.41
CA ASP A 699 10.81 -18.87 3.29
C ASP A 699 10.42 -19.09 4.75
N ASP A 700 10.78 -20.26 5.27
CA ASP A 700 10.54 -20.66 6.65
C ASP A 700 11.50 -20.03 7.66
N LYS A 701 12.47 -19.23 7.20
CA LYS A 701 13.41 -18.51 8.06
C LYS A 701 12.93 -17.11 8.42
N ASP A 702 12.01 -16.54 7.63
CA ASP A 702 11.48 -15.20 7.86
C ASP A 702 10.70 -15.10 9.19
N PRO A 703 11.12 -14.22 10.13
CA PRO A 703 10.44 -14.05 11.41
C PRO A 703 9.00 -13.52 11.31
N ILE A 704 8.69 -12.71 10.27
CA ILE A 704 7.34 -12.17 10.08
C ILE A 704 6.41 -13.30 9.63
N ALA A 705 6.80 -14.09 8.63
CA ALA A 705 6.03 -15.26 8.20
C ALA A 705 5.81 -16.27 9.35
N LYS A 706 6.86 -16.54 10.16
CA LYS A 706 6.72 -17.35 11.37
C LYS A 706 5.71 -16.80 12.37
N THR A 707 5.67 -15.50 12.53
CA THR A 707 4.73 -14.83 13.43
C THR A 707 3.31 -14.98 12.91
N TYR A 708 3.07 -14.76 11.62
CA TYR A 708 1.76 -14.99 11.01
C TYR A 708 1.32 -16.46 11.08
N ALA A 709 2.23 -17.41 10.87
CA ALA A 709 1.94 -18.83 11.00
C ALA A 709 1.52 -19.23 12.44
N LYS A 710 2.04 -18.58 13.47
CA LYS A 710 1.60 -18.78 14.86
C LYS A 710 0.22 -18.16 15.11
N ILE A 711 -0.08 -17.01 14.51
CA ILE A 711 -1.39 -16.34 14.65
C ILE A 711 -2.48 -17.13 13.92
N TYR A 712 -2.17 -17.62 12.72
CA TYR A 712 -3.11 -18.32 11.83
C TYR A 712 -2.63 -19.75 11.47
N PRO A 713 -2.53 -20.65 12.43
CA PRO A 713 -1.88 -21.97 12.23
C PRO A 713 -2.62 -22.90 11.26
N THR A 714 -3.88 -22.60 10.92
CA THR A 714 -4.67 -23.38 9.95
C THR A 714 -4.66 -22.81 8.54
N LEU A 715 -4.12 -21.61 8.35
CA LEU A 715 -4.08 -20.93 7.06
C LEU A 715 -2.85 -21.32 6.26
N PHE A 716 -1.70 -21.34 6.90
CA PHE A 716 -0.42 -21.53 6.23
C PHE A 716 -0.04 -22.99 6.11
N LYS A 717 0.47 -23.37 4.94
CA LYS A 717 1.05 -24.69 4.63
C LYS A 717 2.57 -24.54 4.46
N GLY A 718 3.32 -25.51 4.99
CA GLY A 718 4.78 -25.52 4.82
C GLY A 718 5.19 -25.85 3.38
N LYS A 719 6.43 -25.58 3.04
CA LYS A 719 7.03 -25.85 1.71
C LYS A 719 6.97 -27.31 1.28
N ASP A 720 6.94 -28.23 2.26
CA ASP A 720 6.78 -29.67 2.05
C ASP A 720 5.39 -30.09 1.52
N LYS A 721 4.41 -29.21 1.63
CA LYS A 721 3.04 -29.40 1.16
C LYS A 721 2.78 -28.81 -0.23
N ILE A 722 3.78 -28.18 -0.83
CA ILE A 722 3.64 -27.63 -2.19
C ILE A 722 3.64 -28.80 -3.19
N PRO A 723 2.60 -28.97 -4.04
CA PRO A 723 2.60 -29.95 -5.11
C PRO A 723 3.82 -29.76 -6.04
N ALA A 724 4.49 -30.84 -6.39
CA ALA A 724 5.70 -30.82 -7.20
C ALA A 724 5.49 -30.11 -8.56
N GLY A 725 4.32 -30.32 -9.18
CA GLY A 725 3.94 -29.62 -10.41
C GLY A 725 3.89 -28.10 -10.23
N LEU A 726 3.25 -27.61 -9.16
CA LEU A 726 3.19 -26.17 -8.88
C LEU A 726 4.56 -25.59 -8.55
N LYS A 727 5.41 -26.33 -7.80
CA LYS A 727 6.73 -25.85 -7.41
C LYS A 727 7.63 -25.53 -8.60
N LYS A 728 7.48 -26.26 -9.71
CA LYS A 728 8.24 -26.04 -10.96
C LYS A 728 7.92 -24.69 -11.62
N HIS A 729 6.74 -24.13 -11.37
CA HIS A 729 6.29 -22.86 -11.96
C HIS A 729 6.45 -21.66 -11.01
N PHE A 730 6.98 -21.85 -9.79
CA PHE A 730 7.26 -20.71 -8.92
C PHE A 730 8.40 -19.87 -9.49
N LYS A 731 8.17 -18.57 -9.54
CA LYS A 731 9.10 -17.55 -10.04
C LYS A 731 9.57 -16.65 -8.89
N TYR A 732 10.81 -16.17 -8.96
CA TYR A 732 11.25 -15.09 -8.09
C TYR A 732 10.59 -13.78 -8.57
N PRO A 733 9.85 -13.06 -7.71
CA PRO A 733 9.02 -11.95 -8.16
C PRO A 733 9.84 -10.80 -8.75
N SER A 734 9.41 -10.29 -9.90
CA SER A 734 10.04 -9.14 -10.55
C SER A 734 9.99 -7.89 -9.68
N THR A 735 8.87 -7.64 -8.98
CA THR A 735 8.75 -6.51 -8.04
C THR A 735 9.80 -6.57 -6.94
N LEU A 736 10.04 -7.74 -6.34
CA LEU A 736 11.07 -7.88 -5.30
C LEU A 736 12.47 -7.67 -5.87
N LEU A 737 12.79 -8.25 -7.03
CA LEU A 737 14.09 -8.08 -7.67
C LEU A 737 14.34 -6.61 -8.04
N ASN A 738 13.34 -5.91 -8.57
CA ASN A 738 13.42 -4.48 -8.89
C ASN A 738 13.68 -3.61 -7.64
N ILE A 739 13.03 -3.92 -6.51
CA ILE A 739 13.28 -3.24 -5.24
C ILE A 739 14.70 -3.50 -4.74
N GLN A 740 15.14 -4.75 -4.80
CA GLN A 740 16.50 -5.15 -4.41
C GLN A 740 17.57 -4.53 -5.30
N ALA A 741 17.34 -4.51 -6.61
CA ALA A 741 18.21 -3.86 -7.57
C ALA A 741 18.26 -2.35 -7.31
N GLY A 742 17.13 -1.70 -7.10
CA GLY A 742 17.07 -0.28 -6.73
C GLY A 742 17.86 0.03 -5.46
N ALA A 743 17.74 -0.79 -4.42
CA ALA A 743 18.56 -0.65 -3.21
C ALA A 743 20.06 -0.92 -3.51
N TYR A 744 20.35 -1.93 -4.32
CA TYR A 744 21.72 -2.36 -4.63
C TYR A 744 22.50 -1.31 -5.41
N THR A 745 21.84 -0.42 -6.17
CA THR A 745 22.49 0.71 -6.86
C THR A 745 23.38 1.54 -5.93
N LYS A 746 23.00 1.63 -4.64
CA LYS A 746 23.72 2.36 -3.59
C LYS A 746 24.40 1.42 -2.60
N TYR A 747 23.71 0.36 -2.17
CA TYR A 747 24.12 -0.50 -1.05
C TYR A 747 25.09 -1.62 -1.40
N HIS A 748 25.53 -1.74 -2.69
CA HIS A 748 26.65 -2.56 -3.08
C HIS A 748 28.00 -1.99 -2.59
N MET A 749 28.05 -0.69 -2.26
CA MET A 749 29.21 -0.01 -1.69
C MET A 749 29.31 -0.33 -0.19
N ASN A 750 30.12 -1.31 0.15
CA ASN A 750 30.29 -1.75 1.55
C ASN A 750 31.29 -0.90 2.36
N GLU A 751 32.16 -0.15 1.68
CA GLU A 751 33.11 0.74 2.32
C GLU A 751 32.48 2.10 2.62
N VAL A 752 32.52 2.52 3.88
CA VAL A 752 31.84 3.72 4.37
C VAL A 752 32.24 4.99 3.62
N LYS A 753 33.55 5.13 3.28
CA LYS A 753 34.05 6.31 2.59
C LYS A 753 33.52 6.38 1.15
N VAL A 754 33.58 5.27 0.42
CA VAL A 754 33.05 5.13 -0.94
C VAL A 754 31.54 5.39 -0.97
N PHE A 755 30.81 4.82 0.00
CA PHE A 755 29.37 5.01 0.15
C PHE A 755 29.01 6.49 0.42
N TYR A 756 29.73 7.14 1.35
CA TYR A 756 29.49 8.55 1.69
C TYR A 756 29.78 9.48 0.52
N GLN A 757 30.89 9.26 -0.18
CA GLN A 757 31.30 10.06 -1.34
C GLN A 757 30.50 9.75 -2.60
N LYS A 758 29.73 8.64 -2.59
CA LYS A 758 28.98 8.14 -3.76
C LYS A 758 29.86 7.91 -4.99
N GLU A 759 31.09 7.42 -4.78
CA GLU A 759 32.10 7.26 -5.84
C GLU A 759 31.71 6.22 -6.88
N ASP A 760 31.04 5.13 -6.49
CA ASP A 760 30.66 4.01 -7.36
C ASP A 760 29.14 3.86 -7.40
N LEU A 761 28.38 4.96 -7.47
CA LEU A 761 26.92 4.90 -7.52
C LEU A 761 26.47 4.35 -8.87
N TRP A 762 25.52 3.41 -8.84
CA TRP A 762 24.94 2.82 -10.05
C TRP A 762 23.52 3.32 -10.29
N ASP A 763 23.07 3.13 -11.53
CA ASP A 763 21.66 3.23 -11.93
C ASP A 763 21.24 1.93 -12.62
N ILE A 764 19.96 1.66 -12.71
CA ILE A 764 19.43 0.61 -13.58
C ILE A 764 19.61 1.07 -15.02
N ALA A 765 20.08 0.17 -15.90
CA ALA A 765 20.30 0.50 -17.29
C ALA A 765 18.99 0.94 -17.99
N ASN A 766 19.08 1.88 -18.92
CA ASN A 766 17.98 2.30 -19.77
C ASN A 766 18.00 1.56 -21.10
N GLN A 767 16.86 1.51 -21.79
CA GLN A 767 16.65 1.02 -23.14
C GLN A 767 15.66 1.90 -23.89
N ILE A 768 15.59 1.76 -25.20
CA ILE A 768 14.48 2.30 -26.00
C ILE A 768 13.42 1.22 -26.13
N TYR A 769 12.16 1.54 -25.79
CA TYR A 769 11.02 0.66 -26.04
C TYR A 769 9.93 1.41 -26.81
N GLY A 770 9.48 0.84 -27.89
CA GLY A 770 8.66 1.57 -28.84
C GLY A 770 9.45 2.73 -29.45
N THR A 771 9.25 3.94 -28.96
CA THR A 771 9.96 5.16 -29.36
C THR A 771 10.47 5.97 -28.17
N LYS A 772 10.48 5.40 -26.96
CA LYS A 772 10.80 6.11 -25.72
C LYS A 772 11.90 5.42 -24.93
N GLU A 773 12.82 6.22 -24.42
CA GLU A 773 13.77 5.77 -23.41
C GLU A 773 13.05 5.48 -22.08
N ARG A 774 13.34 4.34 -21.49
CA ARG A 774 12.84 3.94 -20.17
C ARG A 774 13.88 3.10 -19.43
N PRO A 775 13.89 3.10 -18.08
CA PRO A 775 14.65 2.13 -17.30
C PRO A 775 14.21 0.70 -17.65
N MET A 776 15.16 -0.22 -17.74
CA MET A 776 14.88 -1.63 -17.93
C MET A 776 14.20 -2.19 -16.69
N SER A 777 13.24 -3.07 -16.88
CA SER A 777 12.66 -3.91 -15.82
C SER A 777 13.35 -5.26 -15.79
N SER A 778 13.28 -5.95 -14.67
CA SER A 778 13.78 -7.33 -14.61
C SER A 778 13.03 -8.22 -15.60
N SER A 779 13.75 -9.10 -16.26
CA SER A 779 13.22 -10.02 -17.30
C SER A 779 13.68 -11.43 -17.07
N PHE A 780 12.83 -12.40 -17.45
CA PHE A 780 13.10 -13.83 -17.32
C PHE A 780 13.76 -14.41 -18.57
N PHE A 781 14.73 -15.28 -18.35
CA PHE A 781 15.49 -15.98 -19.40
C PHE A 781 15.83 -17.40 -18.95
N ILE A 782 16.05 -18.29 -19.92
CA ILE A 782 16.64 -19.61 -19.70
C ILE A 782 18.04 -19.62 -20.32
N PHE A 783 19.07 -19.76 -19.50
CA PHE A 783 20.43 -19.84 -19.95
C PHE A 783 21.36 -20.51 -18.93
N ASN A 784 22.56 -20.90 -19.36
CA ASN A 784 23.60 -21.42 -18.48
C ASN A 784 24.33 -20.29 -17.79
N LEU A 785 24.29 -20.28 -16.45
CA LEU A 785 25.16 -19.41 -15.68
C LEU A 785 26.64 -19.81 -15.84
N PRO A 786 27.57 -18.84 -15.84
CA PRO A 786 29.00 -19.14 -15.91
C PRO A 786 29.44 -20.15 -14.86
N GLY A 787 30.00 -21.28 -15.32
CA GLY A 787 30.45 -22.37 -14.46
C GLY A 787 29.40 -23.39 -14.04
N GLU A 788 28.14 -23.19 -14.38
CA GLU A 788 27.08 -24.18 -14.18
C GLU A 788 26.96 -25.13 -15.39
N LYS A 789 26.41 -26.33 -15.16
CA LYS A 789 26.33 -27.36 -16.20
C LYS A 789 24.96 -27.48 -16.86
N ARG A 790 23.99 -26.77 -16.34
CA ARG A 790 22.61 -26.82 -16.84
C ARG A 790 22.03 -25.43 -16.97
N GLU A 791 21.06 -25.31 -17.84
CA GLU A 791 20.25 -24.12 -17.96
C GLU A 791 19.41 -23.91 -16.70
N GLU A 792 19.19 -22.66 -16.37
CA GLU A 792 18.30 -22.24 -15.30
C GLU A 792 17.38 -21.13 -15.78
N PHE A 793 16.19 -21.10 -15.22
CA PHE A 793 15.27 -19.99 -15.38
C PHE A 793 15.71 -18.84 -14.43
N ILE A 794 16.12 -17.74 -15.00
CA ILE A 794 16.76 -16.62 -14.31
C ILE A 794 15.97 -15.35 -14.53
N ASN A 795 15.71 -14.62 -13.47
CA ASN A 795 15.22 -13.24 -13.58
C ASN A 795 16.40 -12.29 -13.41
N MET A 796 16.65 -11.38 -14.35
CA MET A 796 17.83 -10.52 -14.30
C MET A 796 17.54 -9.06 -14.60
N ILE A 797 18.46 -8.18 -14.13
CA ILE A 797 18.41 -6.74 -14.32
C ILE A 797 19.83 -6.17 -14.43
N PRO A 798 20.13 -5.35 -15.44
CA PRO A 798 21.46 -4.77 -15.67
C PRO A 798 21.64 -3.42 -14.96
N PHE A 799 22.91 -3.09 -14.66
CA PHE A 799 23.31 -1.82 -14.06
C PHE A 799 24.33 -1.08 -14.94
N THR A 800 24.23 0.23 -14.91
CA THR A 800 25.24 1.16 -15.43
C THR A 800 25.80 2.02 -14.28
N PRO A 801 27.02 2.55 -14.36
CA PRO A 801 27.46 3.59 -13.43
C PRO A 801 26.58 4.83 -13.61
N LYS A 802 26.33 5.54 -12.54
CA LYS A 802 25.51 6.75 -12.58
C LYS A 802 26.04 7.74 -13.62
N SER A 803 25.11 8.25 -14.45
CA SER A 803 25.42 9.19 -15.54
C SER A 803 26.35 8.64 -16.65
N LYS A 804 26.46 7.31 -16.79
CA LYS A 804 27.16 6.64 -17.87
C LYS A 804 26.30 5.54 -18.47
N GLN A 805 26.58 5.16 -19.71
CA GLN A 805 25.77 4.19 -20.45
C GLN A 805 26.43 2.80 -20.61
N ASN A 806 27.69 2.65 -20.24
CA ASN A 806 28.37 1.34 -20.27
C ASN A 806 27.89 0.46 -19.11
N MET A 807 27.74 -0.85 -19.31
CA MET A 807 27.35 -1.76 -18.24
C MET A 807 28.45 -1.95 -17.20
N THR A 808 28.08 -2.02 -15.95
CA THR A 808 28.96 -2.29 -14.80
C THR A 808 28.71 -3.64 -14.14
N ALA A 809 27.45 -4.09 -14.11
CA ALA A 809 27.06 -5.37 -13.53
C ALA A 809 25.68 -5.82 -14.02
N ILE A 810 25.36 -7.09 -13.77
CA ILE A 810 24.01 -7.66 -13.90
C ILE A 810 23.67 -8.37 -12.59
N MET A 811 22.51 -8.08 -12.03
CA MET A 811 21.94 -8.84 -10.90
C MET A 811 20.99 -9.90 -11.45
N MET A 812 21.10 -11.11 -10.92
CA MET A 812 20.33 -12.28 -11.33
C MET A 812 19.71 -12.98 -10.13
N ALA A 813 18.43 -13.31 -10.22
CA ALA A 813 17.71 -14.14 -9.25
C ALA A 813 17.47 -15.53 -9.85
N ARG A 814 17.93 -16.58 -9.15
CA ARG A 814 17.79 -17.98 -9.58
C ARG A 814 16.41 -18.51 -9.21
N ASN A 815 15.79 -19.29 -10.11
CA ASN A 815 14.40 -19.75 -9.92
C ASN A 815 14.27 -21.26 -9.74
N ASP A 816 15.32 -22.05 -9.92
CA ASP A 816 15.20 -23.50 -10.01
C ASP A 816 15.74 -24.25 -8.79
N GLY A 817 15.02 -25.29 -8.39
CA GLY A 817 15.44 -26.28 -7.41
C GLY A 817 15.83 -25.67 -6.05
N ASP A 818 17.01 -26.05 -5.56
CA ASP A 818 17.57 -25.57 -4.28
C ASP A 818 18.26 -24.22 -4.41
N GLU A 819 18.39 -23.70 -5.62
CA GLU A 819 18.96 -22.39 -5.92
C GLU A 819 17.89 -21.28 -5.91
N TYR A 820 16.61 -21.64 -5.82
CA TYR A 820 15.50 -20.69 -5.81
C TYR A 820 15.70 -19.56 -4.78
N GLY A 821 15.63 -18.33 -5.26
CA GLY A 821 15.73 -17.12 -4.43
C GLY A 821 17.15 -16.69 -4.09
N LYS A 822 18.19 -17.38 -4.60
CA LYS A 822 19.58 -16.91 -4.47
C LYS A 822 19.85 -15.81 -5.49
N LEU A 823 20.48 -14.74 -5.04
CA LEU A 823 20.90 -13.62 -5.86
C LEU A 823 22.38 -13.73 -6.19
N VAL A 824 22.69 -13.51 -7.45
CA VAL A 824 24.08 -13.44 -7.97
C VAL A 824 24.25 -12.11 -8.69
N VAL A 825 25.36 -11.43 -8.48
CA VAL A 825 25.76 -10.24 -9.23
C VAL A 825 27.05 -10.53 -9.97
N TYR A 826 26.99 -10.46 -11.29
CA TYR A 826 28.17 -10.53 -12.14
C TYR A 826 28.66 -9.11 -12.42
N LYS A 827 29.90 -8.82 -11.96
CA LYS A 827 30.57 -7.53 -12.20
C LYS A 827 31.47 -7.59 -13.42
N PHE A 828 31.40 -6.56 -14.26
CA PHE A 828 32.26 -6.41 -15.43
C PHE A 828 33.60 -5.78 -15.07
N PRO A 829 34.67 -6.06 -15.86
CA PRO A 829 35.97 -5.47 -15.63
C PRO A 829 35.94 -3.95 -15.82
N LYS A 830 36.49 -3.19 -14.86
CA LYS A 830 36.56 -1.71 -14.96
C LYS A 830 37.58 -1.19 -15.98
N ASN A 831 38.49 -2.05 -16.42
CA ASN A 831 39.53 -1.74 -17.42
C ASN A 831 39.11 -2.03 -18.88
N LYS A 832 37.88 -2.46 -19.11
CA LYS A 832 37.29 -2.76 -20.41
C LYS A 832 35.90 -2.11 -20.50
N THR A 833 35.60 -1.53 -21.64
CA THR A 833 34.24 -1.02 -21.90
C THR A 833 33.34 -2.18 -22.30
N VAL A 834 32.29 -2.40 -21.52
CA VAL A 834 31.18 -3.30 -21.88
C VAL A 834 30.02 -2.41 -22.27
N TYR A 835 29.58 -2.48 -23.52
CA TYR A 835 28.49 -1.63 -23.98
C TYR A 835 27.24 -1.86 -23.16
N GLY A 836 26.56 -0.78 -22.78
CA GLY A 836 25.25 -0.84 -22.19
C GLY A 836 24.13 -0.76 -23.25
N PRO A 837 22.89 -1.10 -22.90
CA PRO A 837 21.81 -1.12 -23.87
C PRO A 837 21.70 0.18 -24.66
N MET A 838 21.74 1.35 -24.03
CA MET A 838 21.66 2.64 -24.72
C MET A 838 22.85 2.92 -25.68
N GLN A 839 24.00 2.30 -25.44
CA GLN A 839 25.12 2.40 -26.39
C GLN A 839 24.89 1.51 -27.61
N VAL A 840 24.31 0.32 -27.41
CA VAL A 840 23.89 -0.56 -28.50
C VAL A 840 22.76 0.09 -29.29
N GLU A 841 21.79 0.73 -28.63
CA GLU A 841 20.74 1.52 -29.26
C GLU A 841 21.32 2.61 -30.18
N ALA A 842 22.31 3.34 -29.68
CA ALA A 842 22.98 4.37 -30.47
C ALA A 842 23.71 3.78 -31.67
N GLN A 843 24.32 2.60 -31.57
CA GLN A 843 24.94 1.90 -32.71
C GLN A 843 23.90 1.47 -33.75
N ILE A 844 22.73 0.99 -33.30
CA ILE A 844 21.60 0.63 -34.16
C ILE A 844 21.12 1.85 -34.93
N ASP A 845 20.89 2.97 -34.23
CA ASP A 845 20.44 4.22 -34.86
C ASP A 845 21.45 4.82 -35.85
N GLN A 846 22.75 4.59 -35.64
CA GLN A 846 23.82 5.05 -36.55
C GLN A 846 24.02 4.12 -37.74
N ASN A 847 23.44 2.91 -37.74
CA ASN A 847 23.55 1.99 -38.87
C ASN A 847 22.69 2.52 -40.05
N SER A 848 23.34 2.82 -41.16
CA SER A 848 22.69 3.44 -42.32
C SER A 848 21.62 2.57 -42.98
N GLU A 849 21.75 1.27 -42.96
CA GLU A 849 20.78 0.33 -43.50
C GLU A 849 19.51 0.32 -42.64
N ILE A 850 19.69 0.19 -41.32
CA ILE A 850 18.58 0.19 -40.35
C ILE A 850 17.85 1.53 -40.34
N ALA A 851 18.61 2.63 -40.26
CA ALA A 851 18.04 3.98 -40.24
C ALA A 851 17.21 4.28 -41.49
N LYS A 852 17.68 3.80 -42.66
CA LYS A 852 16.93 3.95 -43.92
C LYS A 852 15.61 3.17 -43.91
N GLU A 853 15.61 1.94 -43.44
CA GLU A 853 14.40 1.11 -43.38
C GLU A 853 13.39 1.64 -42.35
N PHE A 854 13.87 2.08 -41.18
CA PHE A 854 13.03 2.71 -40.13
C PHE A 854 12.39 4.00 -40.64
N SER A 855 13.14 4.82 -41.40
CA SER A 855 12.58 6.03 -42.00
C SER A 855 11.52 5.73 -43.06
N LEU A 856 11.72 4.67 -43.86
CA LEU A 856 10.75 4.21 -44.85
C LEU A 856 9.45 3.73 -44.20
N TRP A 857 9.56 2.95 -43.12
CA TRP A 857 8.39 2.42 -42.42
C TRP A 857 7.52 3.50 -41.76
N ASN A 858 8.13 4.57 -41.24
CA ASN A 858 7.40 5.67 -40.66
C ASN A 858 6.69 6.58 -41.72
N SER A 859 7.07 6.50 -43.01
CA SER A 859 6.51 7.36 -44.07
C SER A 859 5.33 6.77 -44.83
N SER A 860 5.05 5.45 -44.67
CA SER A 860 4.13 4.70 -45.55
C SER A 860 2.79 4.29 -44.90
N GLY A 861 2.35 4.97 -43.83
CA GLY A 861 1.11 4.60 -43.14
C GLY A 861 1.29 3.38 -42.20
N THR A 862 2.53 3.06 -41.90
CA THR A 862 2.97 2.08 -40.90
C THR A 862 3.81 2.78 -39.83
N THR A 863 3.97 2.15 -38.71
CA THR A 863 4.85 2.61 -37.62
C THR A 863 5.68 1.43 -37.17
N TYR A 864 6.99 1.61 -37.05
CA TYR A 864 7.82 0.61 -36.38
C TYR A 864 7.88 0.87 -34.88
N LYS A 865 8.02 -0.19 -34.11
CA LYS A 865 8.26 -0.18 -32.66
C LYS A 865 9.44 -1.07 -32.34
N ARG A 866 10.34 -0.54 -31.54
CA ARG A 866 11.45 -1.32 -30.99
C ARG A 866 10.94 -2.11 -29.79
N GLY A 867 11.31 -3.37 -29.70
CA GLY A 867 10.98 -4.22 -28.57
C GLY A 867 11.93 -4.04 -27.39
N ASP A 868 11.79 -4.91 -26.40
CA ASP A 868 12.76 -4.99 -25.30
C ASP A 868 14.12 -5.45 -25.81
N MET A 869 15.19 -4.79 -25.37
CA MET A 869 16.56 -5.23 -25.63
C MET A 869 16.94 -6.34 -24.64
N PHE A 870 17.16 -7.54 -25.14
CA PHE A 870 17.53 -8.69 -24.34
C PHE A 870 19.06 -8.83 -24.27
N ILE A 871 19.57 -8.91 -23.05
CA ILE A 871 21.00 -9.09 -22.76
C ILE A 871 21.20 -10.57 -22.51
N ILE A 872 21.94 -11.25 -23.41
CA ILE A 872 22.10 -12.70 -23.39
C ILE A 872 23.55 -13.05 -23.06
N PRO A 873 23.85 -13.54 -21.86
CA PRO A 873 25.13 -14.12 -21.54
C PRO A 873 25.30 -15.46 -22.27
N VAL A 874 26.38 -15.59 -23.04
CA VAL A 874 26.79 -16.84 -23.69
C VAL A 874 28.25 -17.09 -23.33
N ASN A 875 28.53 -18.19 -22.61
CA ASN A 875 29.84 -18.45 -22.04
C ASN A 875 30.34 -17.26 -21.19
N ASN A 876 31.44 -16.61 -21.57
CA ASN A 876 31.98 -15.41 -20.92
C ASN A 876 31.76 -14.14 -21.75
N SER A 877 30.80 -14.12 -22.65
CA SER A 877 30.50 -13.03 -23.58
C SER A 877 29.08 -12.56 -23.43
N ILE A 878 28.77 -11.37 -23.92
CA ILE A 878 27.41 -10.80 -23.90
C ILE A 878 26.99 -10.49 -25.33
N MET A 879 25.80 -10.92 -25.66
CA MET A 879 25.10 -10.65 -26.90
C MET A 879 23.82 -9.90 -26.60
N TYR A 880 23.43 -8.99 -27.48
CA TYR A 880 22.18 -8.21 -27.37
C TYR A 880 21.24 -8.63 -28.47
N VAL A 881 19.97 -8.84 -28.15
CA VAL A 881 18.94 -9.20 -29.12
C VAL A 881 17.77 -8.26 -28.95
N GLU A 882 17.27 -7.69 -30.04
CA GLU A 882 16.15 -6.77 -30.03
C GLU A 882 15.22 -7.07 -31.20
N PRO A 883 13.95 -7.40 -30.95
CA PRO A 883 12.94 -7.55 -32.01
C PRO A 883 12.44 -6.17 -32.44
N VAL A 884 12.17 -6.02 -33.73
CA VAL A 884 11.55 -4.83 -34.30
C VAL A 884 10.20 -5.19 -34.86
N TYR A 885 9.18 -4.52 -34.38
CA TYR A 885 7.79 -4.71 -34.76
C TYR A 885 7.38 -3.69 -35.83
N LEU A 886 6.58 -4.14 -36.78
CA LEU A 886 5.88 -3.28 -37.71
C LEU A 886 4.38 -3.35 -37.43
N GLU A 887 3.74 -2.21 -37.34
CA GLU A 887 2.32 -2.05 -37.09
C GLU A 887 1.72 -1.09 -38.12
N ALA A 888 0.60 -1.46 -38.75
CA ALA A 888 -0.14 -0.54 -39.60
C ALA A 888 -0.90 0.49 -38.75
N SER A 889 -1.00 1.73 -39.21
CA SER A 889 -1.60 2.85 -38.47
C SER A 889 -3.10 2.66 -38.13
N ASN A 890 -3.78 1.68 -38.70
CA ASN A 890 -5.20 1.40 -38.55
C ASN A 890 -5.49 0.16 -37.68
N GLN A 891 -4.84 0.01 -36.51
CA GLN A 891 -5.10 -1.09 -35.56
C GLN A 891 -4.72 -2.49 -36.10
N ALA A 892 -3.63 -2.60 -36.82
CA ALA A 892 -3.11 -3.90 -37.22
C ALA A 892 -2.39 -4.58 -36.04
N ILE A 893 -2.30 -5.90 -36.12
CA ILE A 893 -1.55 -6.73 -35.20
C ILE A 893 -0.06 -6.41 -35.37
N PRO A 894 0.70 -6.14 -34.29
CA PRO A 894 2.15 -5.98 -34.41
C PRO A 894 2.80 -7.25 -34.90
N GLU A 895 3.67 -7.14 -35.92
CA GLU A 895 4.41 -8.25 -36.50
C GLU A 895 5.90 -8.06 -36.25
N VAL A 896 6.60 -9.11 -35.80
CA VAL A 896 8.07 -9.11 -35.78
C VAL A 896 8.57 -9.09 -37.20
N LYS A 897 9.15 -8.01 -37.63
CA LYS A 897 9.61 -7.81 -39.01
C LYS A 897 11.11 -7.98 -39.16
N ARG A 898 11.86 -7.67 -38.11
CA ARG A 898 13.31 -7.84 -38.02
C ARG A 898 13.71 -8.26 -36.62
N VAL A 899 14.85 -8.91 -36.57
CA VAL A 899 15.59 -9.18 -35.33
C VAL A 899 16.97 -8.58 -35.48
N ILE A 900 17.32 -7.72 -34.52
CA ILE A 900 18.65 -7.11 -34.41
C ILE A 900 19.44 -7.95 -33.41
N VAL A 901 20.64 -8.38 -33.80
CA VAL A 901 21.60 -9.02 -32.92
C VAL A 901 22.88 -8.19 -32.91
N ALA A 902 23.30 -7.71 -31.73
CA ALA A 902 24.55 -6.97 -31.58
C ALA A 902 25.53 -7.76 -30.72
N TYR A 903 26.79 -7.78 -31.17
CA TYR A 903 27.90 -8.43 -30.50
C TYR A 903 29.18 -7.63 -30.66
N GLY A 904 29.72 -7.05 -29.58
CA GLY A 904 30.83 -6.10 -29.66
C GLY A 904 30.45 -4.91 -30.54
N ASP A 905 31.29 -4.66 -31.58
CA ASP A 905 31.05 -3.58 -32.54
C ASP A 905 30.29 -4.02 -33.79
N LYS A 906 29.80 -5.26 -33.83
CA LYS A 906 29.08 -5.83 -34.96
C LYS A 906 27.59 -5.85 -34.69
N ILE A 907 26.81 -5.50 -35.70
CA ILE A 907 25.35 -5.59 -35.69
C ILE A 907 24.90 -6.40 -36.89
N ALA A 908 24.06 -7.39 -36.66
CA ALA A 908 23.29 -8.06 -37.71
C ALA A 908 21.83 -7.61 -37.63
N TYR A 909 21.27 -7.37 -38.77
CA TYR A 909 19.87 -6.96 -38.93
C TYR A 909 19.22 -7.88 -39.97
N ALA A 910 18.35 -8.74 -39.57
CA ALA A 910 17.82 -9.81 -40.40
C ALA A 910 16.34 -10.06 -40.17
N SER A 911 15.70 -10.87 -41.02
CA SER A 911 14.28 -11.20 -40.90
C SER A 911 14.02 -12.20 -39.79
N THR A 912 15.02 -12.99 -39.39
CA THR A 912 14.92 -14.01 -38.35
C THR A 912 16.15 -13.97 -37.44
N LEU A 913 16.03 -14.54 -36.25
CA LEU A 913 17.16 -14.69 -35.33
C LEU A 913 18.23 -15.59 -35.91
N ASP A 914 17.86 -16.69 -36.57
CA ASP A 914 18.80 -17.61 -37.19
C ASP A 914 19.66 -16.93 -38.26
N GLU A 915 19.04 -16.19 -39.14
CA GLU A 915 19.74 -15.40 -40.17
C GLU A 915 20.70 -14.35 -39.55
N ALA A 916 20.24 -13.66 -38.49
CA ALA A 916 21.05 -12.68 -37.80
C ALA A 916 22.28 -13.32 -37.13
N LEU A 917 22.13 -14.50 -36.53
CA LEU A 917 23.22 -15.24 -35.91
C LEU A 917 24.22 -15.75 -36.96
N GLU A 918 23.72 -16.27 -38.10
CA GLU A 918 24.61 -16.68 -39.25
C GLU A 918 25.39 -15.50 -39.83
N ASN A 919 24.75 -14.34 -39.96
CA ASN A 919 25.39 -13.12 -40.45
C ASN A 919 26.52 -12.65 -39.52
N LEU A 920 26.39 -12.87 -38.21
CA LEU A 920 27.42 -12.45 -37.25
C LEU A 920 28.55 -13.46 -37.05
N PHE A 921 28.19 -14.74 -36.97
CA PHE A 921 29.12 -15.80 -36.53
C PHE A 921 29.51 -16.78 -37.63
N GLY A 922 28.78 -16.77 -38.75
CA GLY A 922 29.02 -17.68 -39.89
C GLY A 922 28.09 -18.91 -39.90
N ASP A 923 28.26 -19.75 -40.94
CA ASP A 923 27.45 -20.92 -41.20
C ASP A 923 27.41 -21.88 -39.98
N GLY A 924 26.23 -22.37 -39.65
CA GLY A 924 25.98 -23.26 -38.49
C GLY A 924 25.62 -22.59 -37.18
N ALA A 925 25.67 -21.26 -37.12
CA ALA A 925 25.17 -20.50 -35.95
C ALA A 925 23.63 -20.38 -35.95
N GLY A 926 22.96 -20.50 -37.10
CA GLY A 926 21.51 -20.38 -37.24
C GLY A 926 20.79 -21.71 -36.95
N ASN A 927 20.44 -21.98 -35.74
CA ASN A 927 19.60 -23.12 -35.37
C ASN A 927 18.83 -22.83 -34.05
N SER A 928 18.27 -21.61 -33.97
CA SER A 928 17.49 -21.18 -32.79
C SER A 928 16.07 -21.76 -32.76
N GLY A 929 15.56 -22.19 -33.92
CA GLY A 929 14.14 -22.57 -34.06
C GLY A 929 13.19 -21.38 -34.04
N SER A 930 13.69 -20.18 -34.41
CA SER A 930 12.94 -18.90 -34.31
C SER A 930 11.79 -18.77 -35.33
N VAL A 931 11.74 -19.64 -36.35
CA VAL A 931 10.61 -19.70 -37.30
C VAL A 931 9.90 -21.04 -37.15
N SER A 932 8.58 -20.99 -36.94
CA SER A 932 7.75 -22.20 -36.85
C SER A 932 7.59 -22.84 -38.22
N SER A 933 8.05 -24.07 -38.37
CA SER A 933 7.89 -24.87 -39.58
C SER A 933 6.50 -25.52 -39.69
N ASN A 934 5.46 -24.88 -39.19
CA ASN A 934 4.08 -25.40 -39.31
C ASN A 934 3.55 -25.29 -40.74
N SER A 935 3.99 -26.20 -41.60
CA SER A 935 3.22 -26.61 -42.74
C SER A 935 2.29 -27.74 -42.30
N SER A 936 0.99 -27.49 -42.27
CA SER A 936 -0.06 -28.44 -42.00
C SER A 936 -0.09 -29.53 -43.09
N GLY A 937 0.10 -30.77 -42.67
CA GLY A 937 -0.54 -31.89 -43.28
C GLY A 937 0.30 -32.79 -44.20
N GLY A 938 0.48 -34.05 -43.79
CA GLY A 938 0.65 -35.18 -44.69
C GLY A 938 2.03 -35.82 -44.68
N SER A 939 2.18 -36.81 -43.82
CA SER A 939 3.21 -37.82 -43.87
C SER A 939 3.27 -38.45 -45.27
N SER A 940 4.40 -38.29 -45.95
CA SER A 940 5.01 -39.41 -46.71
C SER A 940 6.33 -39.02 -47.38
N GLY A 941 7.40 -39.75 -47.05
CA GLY A 941 8.49 -40.04 -48.00
C GLY A 941 9.65 -39.03 -48.06
N ALA A 942 10.69 -39.29 -47.27
CA ALA A 942 12.02 -38.79 -47.49
C ALA A 942 12.54 -39.18 -48.87
N SER A 943 12.39 -38.34 -49.90
CA SER A 943 13.07 -38.38 -51.20
C SER A 943 12.99 -37.09 -52.01
N GLY A 944 12.35 -36.00 -51.51
CA GLY A 944 12.12 -34.81 -52.32
C GLY A 944 13.09 -33.63 -52.10
N SER A 945 13.99 -33.68 -51.11
CA SER A 945 14.75 -32.51 -50.65
C SER A 945 15.85 -31.97 -51.62
N SER A 946 16.37 -32.79 -52.52
CA SER A 946 17.37 -32.33 -53.48
C SER A 946 16.76 -31.66 -54.71
N ASN A 947 15.64 -32.18 -55.22
CA ASN A 947 14.96 -31.63 -56.41
C ASN A 947 14.32 -30.28 -56.12
N GLN A 948 13.77 -30.11 -54.95
CA GLN A 948 13.11 -28.85 -54.58
C GLN A 948 14.11 -27.70 -54.38
N LYS A 949 15.28 -27.95 -53.77
CA LYS A 949 16.39 -26.99 -53.69
C LYS A 949 16.94 -26.59 -55.05
N GLU A 950 17.05 -27.58 -56.00
CA GLU A 950 17.49 -27.32 -57.37
C GLU A 950 16.47 -26.48 -58.15
N LEU A 951 15.19 -26.73 -58.02
CA LEU A 951 14.11 -25.91 -58.63
C LEU A 951 14.08 -24.48 -58.08
N ILE A 952 14.24 -24.31 -56.76
CA ILE A 952 14.37 -22.95 -56.16
C ILE A 952 15.59 -22.22 -56.68
N GLY A 953 16.73 -22.90 -56.84
CA GLY A 953 17.93 -22.34 -57.45
C GLY A 953 17.69 -21.85 -58.89
N LYS A 954 17.01 -22.68 -59.70
CA LYS A 954 16.68 -22.33 -61.10
C LYS A 954 15.67 -21.16 -61.17
N ALA A 955 14.66 -21.12 -60.27
CA ALA A 955 13.72 -20.04 -60.20
C ALA A 955 14.42 -18.70 -59.86
N LYS A 956 15.36 -18.74 -58.92
CA LYS A 956 16.16 -17.58 -58.57
C LYS A 956 17.05 -17.12 -59.72
N GLU A 957 17.70 -18.01 -60.42
CA GLU A 957 18.54 -17.70 -61.59
C GLU A 957 17.72 -17.07 -62.75
N ALA A 958 16.52 -17.60 -63.00
CA ALA A 958 15.58 -17.05 -64.00
C ALA A 958 15.14 -15.61 -63.60
N TYR A 959 14.85 -15.38 -62.33
CA TYR A 959 14.54 -14.06 -61.80
C TYR A 959 15.70 -13.09 -61.96
N ASP A 960 16.92 -13.45 -61.56
CA ASP A 960 18.12 -12.62 -61.67
C ASP A 960 18.44 -12.28 -63.14
N ASN A 961 18.22 -13.22 -64.07
CA ASN A 961 18.38 -12.99 -65.50
C ASN A 961 17.29 -12.08 -66.07
N ALA A 962 16.04 -12.21 -65.62
CA ALA A 962 14.95 -11.28 -65.97
C ALA A 962 15.33 -9.85 -65.55
N VAL A 963 15.78 -9.64 -64.31
CA VAL A 963 16.19 -8.32 -63.80
C VAL A 963 17.36 -7.75 -64.60
N LYS A 964 18.33 -8.61 -65.05
CA LYS A 964 19.43 -8.17 -65.92
C LYS A 964 18.96 -7.74 -67.31
N ALA A 965 18.05 -8.55 -67.90
CA ALA A 965 17.48 -8.24 -69.21
C ALA A 965 16.70 -6.91 -69.18
N GLN A 966 15.93 -6.68 -68.11
CA GLN A 966 15.21 -5.43 -67.86
C GLN A 966 16.16 -4.23 -67.83
N LYS A 967 17.27 -4.33 -67.05
CA LYS A 967 18.27 -3.27 -66.89
C LYS A 967 18.96 -2.96 -68.21
N ASN A 968 19.10 -3.98 -69.10
CA ASN A 968 19.71 -3.82 -70.42
C ASN A 968 18.73 -3.36 -71.50
N GLY A 969 17.43 -3.24 -71.20
CA GLY A 969 16.40 -2.85 -72.15
C GLY A 969 15.97 -3.96 -73.12
N ASP A 970 16.39 -5.17 -72.86
CA ASP A 970 16.03 -6.35 -73.66
C ASP A 970 14.71 -6.97 -73.17
N TRP A 971 13.62 -6.37 -73.64
CA TRP A 971 12.26 -6.78 -73.25
C TRP A 971 11.84 -8.16 -73.75
N LYS A 972 12.47 -8.66 -74.81
CA LYS A 972 12.22 -10.01 -75.27
C LYS A 972 12.81 -11.03 -74.34
N ALA A 973 14.07 -10.90 -74.02
CA ALA A 973 14.77 -11.77 -73.04
C ALA A 973 14.10 -11.69 -71.66
N TYR A 974 13.63 -10.51 -71.25
CA TYR A 974 12.88 -10.30 -69.98
C TYR A 974 11.62 -11.14 -69.95
N GLY A 975 10.82 -11.19 -71.01
CA GLY A 975 9.63 -12.01 -71.10
C GLY A 975 9.93 -13.52 -71.07
N GLU A 976 10.98 -13.98 -71.83
CA GLU A 976 11.43 -15.37 -71.84
C GLU A 976 11.84 -15.85 -70.43
N TYR A 977 12.60 -15.06 -69.66
CA TYR A 977 13.02 -15.39 -68.30
C TYR A 977 11.86 -15.37 -67.29
N LEU A 978 10.82 -14.51 -67.45
CA LEU A 978 9.63 -14.55 -66.65
C LEU A 978 8.79 -15.79 -66.92
N ASP A 979 8.72 -16.24 -68.16
CA ASP A 979 8.03 -17.51 -68.52
C ASP A 979 8.77 -18.73 -67.92
N GLU A 980 10.11 -18.71 -67.93
CA GLU A 980 10.90 -19.72 -67.25
C GLU A 980 10.67 -19.72 -65.75
N LEU A 981 10.70 -18.56 -65.13
CA LEU A 981 10.42 -18.39 -63.70
C LEU A 981 9.00 -18.93 -63.34
N SER A 982 7.99 -18.57 -64.13
CA SER A 982 6.63 -19.11 -63.96
C SER A 982 6.61 -20.62 -64.06
N GLY A 983 7.30 -21.22 -65.05
CA GLY A 983 7.41 -22.68 -65.18
C GLY A 983 8.08 -23.38 -64.00
N TYR A 984 9.08 -22.77 -63.39
CA TYR A 984 9.71 -23.31 -62.16
C TYR A 984 8.82 -23.13 -60.93
N LEU A 985 8.09 -22.02 -60.83
CA LEU A 985 7.12 -21.79 -59.75
C LEU A 985 5.91 -22.73 -59.81
N ASP A 986 5.42 -23.04 -61.05
CA ASP A 986 4.38 -24.03 -61.27
C ASP A 986 4.82 -25.45 -60.87
N GLN A 987 6.10 -25.80 -61.14
CA GLN A 987 6.71 -27.06 -60.72
C GLN A 987 6.95 -27.16 -59.21
N LEU A 988 7.09 -26.02 -58.54
CA LEU A 988 7.22 -25.92 -57.08
C LEU A 988 5.86 -25.93 -56.39
N ALA A 989 4.78 -25.48 -57.07
CA ALA A 989 3.41 -25.42 -56.56
C ALA A 989 2.61 -26.72 -56.77
N GLY A 990 2.98 -27.57 -57.73
CA GLY A 990 2.40 -28.89 -57.96
C GLY A 990 3.15 -29.99 -57.29
#